data_ca6da44a2a1f67e72729281c8cbf6b34
#
_entry.id   ca6da44a2a1f67e72729281c8cbf6b34
#
_cell.length_a   1.000
_cell.length_b   1.000
_cell.length_c   1.000
_cell.angle_alpha   90.00
_cell.angle_beta   90.00
_cell.angle_gamma   90.00
#
_symmetry.space_group_name_H-M   'P 1'
#
loop_
_entity.id
_entity.type
_entity.pdbx_description
1 polymer ?
#
loop_
_entity_poly.entity_id
_entity_poly.type
_entity_poly.pdbx_seq_one_letter_code
_entity_poly.pdbx_strand_id
1 'polypeptide(L)'
;MTITKPLRKTLTTLAMLTLSAGAAHAQDASTHTAEANRAVLDVLPFEDRTDFENAERGLIAKPDNKTITNAEGDVVYDIGAFDFLAGTEAPATANPSLWRQGQLNRISGLFKVTDGIYQVRGYDLSVMSFIRGENGWIVIDPLISTEPARAGFELLKQHVADLPVSAVIFTHSHADHFGGVKGIISKEEVQERDVPIIAPEGFYDAAVGENLIAGNAMSRRASYMFGNLLPKGPKGSIGAGLGNTTSAGTITILEPTRVISGPPAEPIETSVDGVEMTFLNTPGAEAPAELMFYLPESNAMMQAEEINHVMHNLYTLRGAKVRSGDLWAKYIHEVIKQFGDEVETSFGSHHWPVWGNAAINEFWRKQRDTYRYLHDEVLRLANKGQTMDEIAENIELPESLASEFANRGYYGSVSHNAKAQYQLYFGWFSGNPAELNPLPPVEEGEKFVEYAGGAEELIRKARADYEAGEYRWAATALNHLVFAQPDNETAKELLADVLTQMGYQSENGPWRNFYLTGAKELRNGVAAGMMPNTRSTDIIRSLPIDKYLDYLAVRLDHPKAAKANVDLDLNIVMPDVDTRFTLDVANGVLNYDIGKQDDDADATVTIDRAVLDAINLKQRTFPEAMKAGDIEIEGDQEAFMSFLGLLDSFDFGFNIVTP
;
A
#
# COMPACT_ATOMS: atom_id res chain seq x y z
N MET A 1 4.36 -70.57 58.78
CA MET A 1 5.68 -70.22 58.17
C MET A 1 5.43 -69.74 56.78
N THR A 2 5.24 -68.43 56.63
CA THR A 2 4.80 -67.80 55.32
C THR A 2 5.86 -66.76 54.93
N ILE A 3 6.56 -67.02 53.87
CA ILE A 3 7.61 -66.15 53.32
C ILE A 3 7.00 -65.22 52.32
N THR A 4 6.97 -63.95 52.63
CA THR A 4 6.55 -62.87 51.70
C THR A 4 7.76 -62.36 50.92
N LYS A 5 7.67 -62.36 49.56
CA LYS A 5 8.63 -61.71 48.64
C LYS A 5 8.25 -60.27 48.47
N PRO A 6 9.20 -59.31 48.37
CA PRO A 6 8.89 -57.90 48.09
C PRO A 6 8.74 -57.64 46.60
N LEU A 7 7.72 -56.85 46.27
CA LEU A 7 7.47 -56.28 44.94
C LEU A 7 8.52 -55.17 44.60
N ARG A 8 9.27 -55.32 43.52
CA ARG A 8 10.09 -54.27 42.90
C ARG A 8 9.18 -53.32 42.18
N LYS A 9 9.09 -52.07 42.61
CA LYS A 9 8.54 -50.96 41.84
C LYS A 9 9.60 -50.47 40.86
N THR A 10 9.34 -50.64 39.56
CA THR A 10 10.11 -50.02 38.48
C THR A 10 9.62 -48.59 38.33
N LEU A 11 10.42 -47.60 38.68
CA LEU A 11 10.18 -46.18 38.34
C LEU A 11 10.58 -46.01 36.88
N THR A 12 9.59 -45.73 36.03
CA THR A 12 9.80 -45.25 34.67
C THR A 12 9.94 -43.72 34.76
N THR A 13 11.17 -43.24 34.62
CA THR A 13 11.45 -41.79 34.54
C THR A 13 11.05 -41.32 33.15
N LEU A 14 9.94 -40.59 33.06
CA LEU A 14 9.50 -39.89 31.88
C LEU A 14 10.36 -38.63 31.74
N ALA A 15 11.32 -38.63 30.81
CA ALA A 15 12.07 -37.44 30.47
C ALA A 15 11.12 -36.53 29.64
N MET A 16 10.61 -35.47 30.26
CA MET A 16 10.00 -34.34 29.56
C MET A 16 11.13 -33.59 28.84
N LEU A 17 11.23 -33.77 27.55
CA LEU A 17 11.90 -32.82 26.67
C LEU A 17 11.06 -31.53 26.66
N THR A 18 11.45 -30.54 27.42
CA THR A 18 11.02 -29.17 27.27
C THR A 18 11.66 -28.65 25.97
N LEU A 19 10.90 -28.65 24.88
CA LEU A 19 11.21 -27.76 23.75
C LEU A 19 11.05 -26.32 24.29
N SER A 20 12.18 -25.72 24.68
CA SER A 20 12.26 -24.28 24.76
C SER A 20 12.14 -23.74 23.34
N ALA A 21 10.94 -23.31 22.97
CA ALA A 21 10.80 -22.38 21.84
C ALA A 21 11.68 -21.17 22.21
N GLY A 22 12.86 -21.09 21.62
CA GLY A 22 13.72 -19.93 21.72
C GLY A 22 12.94 -18.75 21.17
N ALA A 23 12.45 -17.87 22.04
CA ALA A 23 12.06 -16.55 21.65
C ALA A 23 13.31 -15.93 20.99
N ALA A 24 13.30 -15.80 19.68
CA ALA A 24 14.35 -15.08 18.97
C ALA A 24 14.41 -13.69 19.59
N HIS A 25 15.42 -13.40 20.38
CA HIS A 25 15.63 -12.09 20.96
C HIS A 25 15.93 -11.16 19.80
N ALA A 26 15.02 -10.23 19.52
CA ALA A 26 15.26 -9.20 18.53
C ALA A 26 16.55 -8.46 18.91
N GLN A 27 17.48 -8.38 17.96
CA GLN A 27 18.81 -7.78 18.14
C GLN A 27 18.70 -6.34 18.69
N ASP A 28 19.65 -5.91 19.49
CA ASP A 28 19.77 -4.52 19.93
C ASP A 28 20.42 -3.66 18.84
N ALA A 29 20.23 -2.34 18.93
CA ALA A 29 20.96 -1.40 18.10
C ALA A 29 22.48 -1.49 18.37
N SER A 30 23.28 -1.56 17.31
CA SER A 30 24.72 -1.44 17.42
C SER A 30 25.13 -0.02 17.87
N THR A 31 26.40 0.16 18.24
CA THR A 31 26.93 1.49 18.55
C THR A 31 26.78 2.45 17.36
N HIS A 32 27.10 2.00 16.14
CA HIS A 32 26.96 2.79 14.91
C HIS A 32 25.50 3.21 14.66
N THR A 33 24.56 2.29 14.84
CA THR A 33 23.13 2.60 14.71
C THR A 33 22.67 3.60 15.76
N ALA A 34 23.07 3.42 17.01
CA ALA A 34 22.72 4.35 18.09
C ALA A 34 23.32 5.76 17.87
N GLU A 35 24.53 5.84 17.36
CA GLU A 35 25.20 7.11 17.03
C GLU A 35 24.52 7.80 15.84
N ALA A 36 24.21 7.05 14.75
CA ALA A 36 23.51 7.58 13.59
C ALA A 36 22.13 8.13 13.97
N ASN A 37 21.36 7.40 14.77
CA ASN A 37 20.05 7.86 15.25
C ASN A 37 20.18 9.09 16.17
N ARG A 38 21.20 9.14 17.03
CA ARG A 38 21.42 10.31 17.90
C ARG A 38 21.77 11.57 17.10
N ALA A 39 22.54 11.45 16.03
CA ALA A 39 22.94 12.60 15.20
C ALA A 39 21.73 13.31 14.55
N VAL A 40 20.61 12.62 14.36
CA VAL A 40 19.36 13.22 13.83
C VAL A 40 18.80 14.28 14.78
N LEU A 41 19.04 14.13 16.10
CA LEU A 41 18.54 15.09 17.09
C LEU A 41 19.21 16.46 16.99
N ASP A 42 20.40 16.53 16.40
CA ASP A 42 21.17 17.77 16.27
C ASP A 42 20.79 18.60 15.03
N VAL A 43 20.01 18.01 14.10
CA VAL A 43 19.73 18.64 12.78
C VAL A 43 18.27 19.04 12.57
N LEU A 44 17.35 18.58 13.43
CA LEU A 44 15.92 18.88 13.32
C LEU A 44 15.39 19.62 14.55
N PRO A 45 14.40 20.51 14.39
CA PRO A 45 13.86 21.34 15.48
C PRO A 45 12.88 20.55 16.37
N PHE A 46 13.35 19.54 17.12
CA PHE A 46 12.51 18.67 17.96
C PHE A 46 11.77 19.41 19.09
N GLU A 47 12.19 20.62 19.44
CA GLU A 47 11.49 21.50 20.37
C GLU A 47 10.22 22.10 19.77
N ASP A 48 10.05 22.10 18.43
CA ASP A 48 8.82 22.55 17.79
C ASP A 48 7.68 21.56 18.05
N ARG A 49 6.62 22.08 18.72
CA ARG A 49 5.43 21.30 19.10
C ARG A 49 4.20 21.63 18.26
N THR A 50 4.34 22.46 17.23
CA THR A 50 3.21 22.95 16.40
C THR A 50 2.41 21.79 15.81
N ASP A 51 3.05 20.75 15.30
CA ASP A 51 2.37 19.56 14.77
C ASP A 51 1.57 18.82 15.85
N PHE A 52 2.09 18.71 17.07
CA PHE A 52 1.36 18.08 18.18
C PHE A 52 0.15 18.88 18.60
N GLU A 53 0.28 20.22 18.66
CA GLU A 53 -0.84 21.12 18.96
C GLU A 53 -1.91 21.00 17.87
N ASN A 54 -1.52 20.98 16.61
CA ASN A 54 -2.42 20.80 15.47
C ASN A 54 -3.07 19.39 15.47
N ALA A 55 -2.30 18.34 15.73
CA ALA A 55 -2.80 16.97 15.77
C ALA A 55 -3.80 16.72 16.91
N GLU A 56 -3.67 17.42 18.02
CA GLU A 56 -4.59 17.32 19.17
C GLU A 56 -5.78 18.31 19.09
N ARG A 57 -5.68 19.35 18.23
CA ARG A 57 -6.68 20.39 18.11
C ARG A 57 -8.03 19.86 17.67
N GLY A 58 -9.08 20.30 18.35
CA GLY A 58 -10.46 19.98 18.02
C GLY A 58 -10.92 18.58 18.45
N LEU A 59 -10.16 17.86 19.29
CA LEU A 59 -10.55 16.54 19.79
C LEU A 59 -11.91 16.61 20.52
N ILE A 60 -12.89 15.85 20.01
CA ILE A 60 -14.25 15.71 20.56
C ILE A 60 -14.35 14.44 21.40
N ALA A 61 -13.93 13.31 20.81
CA ALA A 61 -14.04 12.00 21.44
C ALA A 61 -12.86 11.10 21.06
N LYS A 62 -12.43 10.27 22.02
CA LYS A 62 -11.48 9.17 21.80
C LYS A 62 -12.24 7.88 21.53
N PRO A 63 -11.60 6.87 20.89
CA PRO A 63 -12.25 5.56 20.70
C PRO A 63 -12.63 4.94 22.05
N ASP A 64 -13.87 4.51 22.19
CA ASP A 64 -14.34 3.77 23.37
C ASP A 64 -13.72 2.37 23.41
N ASN A 65 -13.61 1.73 22.25
CA ASN A 65 -12.92 0.47 22.05
C ASN A 65 -11.76 0.66 21.06
N LYS A 66 -10.55 0.27 21.47
CA LYS A 66 -9.37 0.37 20.61
C LYS A 66 -9.22 -0.78 19.63
N THR A 67 -9.96 -1.87 19.82
CA THR A 67 -9.90 -3.06 18.95
C THR A 67 -11.15 -3.13 18.09
N ILE A 68 -10.97 -3.11 16.78
CA ILE A 68 -12.04 -3.24 15.79
C ILE A 68 -12.00 -4.68 15.25
N THR A 69 -13.14 -5.36 15.25
CA THR A 69 -13.28 -6.76 14.82
C THR A 69 -14.27 -6.91 13.67
N ASN A 70 -14.08 -7.97 12.87
CA ASN A 70 -15.08 -8.42 11.89
C ASN A 70 -16.23 -9.18 12.58
N ALA A 71 -17.17 -9.70 11.79
CA ALA A 71 -18.34 -10.44 12.28
C ALA A 71 -17.97 -11.79 12.93
N GLU A 72 -16.84 -12.36 12.55
CA GLU A 72 -16.28 -13.60 13.07
C GLU A 72 -15.54 -13.40 14.41
N GLY A 73 -15.28 -12.14 14.79
CA GLY A 73 -14.56 -11.76 16.00
C GLY A 73 -13.05 -11.60 15.81
N ASP A 74 -12.55 -11.73 14.57
CA ASP A 74 -11.14 -11.51 14.27
C ASP A 74 -10.80 -10.03 14.32
N VAL A 75 -9.63 -9.70 14.87
CA VAL A 75 -9.15 -8.31 14.94
C VAL A 75 -8.73 -7.85 13.55
N VAL A 76 -9.41 -6.84 13.00
CA VAL A 76 -9.09 -6.23 11.72
C VAL A 76 -8.26 -4.95 11.86
N TYR A 77 -8.38 -4.26 13.00
CA TYR A 77 -7.53 -3.12 13.34
C TYR A 77 -7.44 -2.93 14.85
N ASP A 78 -6.23 -2.63 15.35
CA ASP A 78 -6.00 -2.32 16.75
C ASP A 78 -5.39 -0.92 16.89
N ILE A 79 -6.25 0.05 17.24
CA ILE A 79 -5.86 1.44 17.49
C ILE A 79 -4.84 1.54 18.62
N GLY A 80 -4.90 0.63 19.61
CA GLY A 80 -4.00 0.57 20.76
C GLY A 80 -2.63 -0.02 20.45
N ALA A 81 -2.44 -0.66 19.30
CA ALA A 81 -1.18 -1.33 18.97
C ALA A 81 0.05 -0.39 18.96
N PHE A 82 -0.17 0.91 18.81
CA PHE A 82 0.87 1.94 18.78
C PHE A 82 0.95 2.78 20.07
N ASP A 83 0.26 2.41 21.14
CA ASP A 83 0.28 3.13 22.42
C ASP A 83 1.68 3.19 23.06
N PHE A 84 2.58 2.27 22.72
CA PHE A 84 3.97 2.25 23.19
C PHE A 84 4.76 3.52 22.75
N LEU A 85 4.32 4.25 21.74
CA LEU A 85 4.90 5.52 21.29
C LEU A 85 4.57 6.70 22.22
N ALA A 86 3.58 6.54 23.12
CA ALA A 86 3.07 7.63 23.94
C ALA A 86 4.11 8.17 24.94
N GLY A 87 4.47 9.45 24.82
CA GLY A 87 5.25 10.16 25.83
C GLY A 87 6.67 9.64 26.06
N THR A 88 7.21 8.79 25.17
CA THR A 88 8.53 8.19 25.31
C THR A 88 9.52 8.83 24.33
N GLU A 89 10.78 8.91 24.75
CA GLU A 89 11.90 9.24 23.85
C GLU A 89 12.15 8.08 22.89
N ALA A 90 12.69 8.41 21.71
CA ALA A 90 13.06 7.40 20.72
C ALA A 90 14.17 6.50 21.29
N PRO A 91 13.98 5.16 21.28
CA PRO A 91 15.04 4.23 21.66
C PRO A 91 16.13 4.17 20.57
N ALA A 92 17.31 3.66 20.91
CA ALA A 92 18.41 3.49 19.95
C ALA A 92 18.03 2.63 18.73
N THR A 93 16.97 1.81 18.82
CA THR A 93 16.44 0.95 17.76
C THR A 93 15.46 1.65 16.80
N ALA A 94 15.31 2.97 16.92
CA ALA A 94 14.41 3.74 16.05
C ALA A 94 15.00 5.11 15.72
N ASN A 95 14.87 5.51 14.46
CA ASN A 95 15.19 6.88 14.04
C ASN A 95 14.26 7.86 14.78
N PRO A 96 14.78 8.87 15.48
CA PRO A 96 13.97 9.77 16.32
C PRO A 96 12.98 10.62 15.51
N SER A 97 13.29 10.94 14.26
CA SER A 97 12.39 11.67 13.38
C SER A 97 11.17 10.82 13.00
N LEU A 98 11.37 9.55 12.62
CA LEU A 98 10.27 8.61 12.37
C LEU A 98 9.48 8.29 13.65
N TRP A 99 10.17 8.23 14.82
CA TRP A 99 9.51 8.04 16.10
C TRP A 99 8.53 9.19 16.43
N ARG A 100 8.98 10.44 16.21
CA ARG A 100 8.12 11.62 16.33
C ARG A 100 6.90 11.53 15.41
N GLN A 101 7.09 11.15 14.15
CA GLN A 101 5.98 10.97 13.21
C GLN A 101 5.01 9.87 13.69
N GLY A 102 5.51 8.77 14.21
CA GLY A 102 4.68 7.72 14.81
C GLY A 102 3.90 8.22 16.03
N GLN A 103 4.51 9.08 16.87
CA GLN A 103 3.82 9.72 18.00
C GLN A 103 2.65 10.59 17.56
N LEU A 104 2.77 11.26 16.43
CA LEU A 104 1.71 12.09 15.85
C LEU A 104 0.61 11.23 15.22
N ASN A 105 0.97 10.24 14.41
CA ASN A 105 0.03 9.35 13.73
C ASN A 105 -0.84 8.50 14.67
N ARG A 106 -0.35 8.20 15.90
CA ARG A 106 -1.14 7.46 16.91
C ARG A 106 -2.25 8.30 17.57
N ILE A 107 -2.25 9.64 17.37
CA ILE A 107 -3.31 10.51 17.93
C ILE A 107 -4.62 10.21 17.22
N SER A 108 -5.51 9.50 17.90
CA SER A 108 -6.72 8.90 17.33
C SER A 108 -8.00 9.44 17.98
N GLY A 109 -9.07 9.49 17.21
CA GLY A 109 -10.40 9.92 17.67
C GLY A 109 -11.20 10.70 16.64
N LEU A 110 -12.26 11.35 17.12
CA LEU A 110 -13.08 12.28 16.36
C LEU A 110 -12.65 13.71 16.67
N PHE A 111 -12.41 14.49 15.63
CA PHE A 111 -11.91 15.85 15.72
C PHE A 111 -12.80 16.83 14.94
N LYS A 112 -13.01 18.02 15.47
CA LYS A 112 -13.57 19.14 14.74
C LYS A 112 -12.45 19.87 14.01
N VAL A 113 -12.55 19.95 12.70
CA VAL A 113 -11.61 20.70 11.84
C VAL A 113 -11.97 22.19 11.85
N THR A 114 -13.21 22.50 11.47
CA THR A 114 -13.83 23.82 11.58
C THR A 114 -15.34 23.63 11.73
N ASP A 115 -16.13 24.69 11.69
CA ASP A 115 -17.58 24.58 11.79
C ASP A 115 -18.12 23.76 10.61
N GLY A 116 -18.89 22.71 10.91
CA GLY A 116 -19.45 21.80 9.91
C GLY A 116 -18.49 20.76 9.34
N ILE A 117 -17.19 20.78 9.65
CA ILE A 117 -16.19 19.84 9.14
C ILE A 117 -15.55 19.05 10.27
N TYR A 118 -15.52 17.72 10.14
CA TYR A 118 -15.01 16.78 11.14
C TYR A 118 -14.10 15.73 10.51
N GLN A 119 -13.22 15.12 11.29
CA GLN A 119 -12.36 14.02 10.90
C GLN A 119 -12.32 12.91 11.93
N VAL A 120 -12.33 11.66 11.47
CA VAL A 120 -11.93 10.49 12.26
C VAL A 120 -10.51 10.10 11.85
N ARG A 121 -9.58 10.13 12.80
CA ARG A 121 -8.15 9.88 12.61
C ARG A 121 -7.67 8.71 13.45
N GLY A 122 -6.69 7.94 12.92
CA GLY A 122 -6.07 6.81 13.61
C GLY A 122 -6.93 5.54 13.65
N TYR A 123 -7.99 5.44 12.84
CA TYR A 123 -8.84 4.26 12.69
C TYR A 123 -8.38 3.35 11.54
N ASP A 124 -7.50 3.85 10.68
CA ASP A 124 -6.84 3.14 9.60
C ASP A 124 -5.56 3.89 9.19
N LEU A 125 -4.98 3.57 8.03
CA LEU A 125 -3.86 4.29 7.44
C LEU A 125 -4.25 5.72 7.07
N SER A 126 -5.41 5.89 6.42
CA SER A 126 -5.99 7.16 5.97
C SER A 126 -6.91 7.81 7.01
N VAL A 127 -7.46 8.95 6.66
CA VAL A 127 -8.36 9.77 7.48
C VAL A 127 -9.70 9.91 6.78
N MET A 128 -10.79 9.58 7.48
CA MET A 128 -12.15 9.80 6.99
C MET A 128 -12.65 11.18 7.43
N SER A 129 -13.08 12.00 6.47
CA SER A 129 -13.59 13.34 6.72
C SER A 129 -15.11 13.43 6.50
N PHE A 130 -15.76 14.37 7.19
CA PHE A 130 -17.20 14.58 7.14
C PHE A 130 -17.51 16.06 7.02
N ILE A 131 -18.40 16.41 6.09
CA ILE A 131 -18.94 17.77 5.95
C ILE A 131 -20.43 17.72 6.21
N ARG A 132 -20.92 18.66 7.00
CA ARG A 132 -22.34 18.81 7.29
C ARG A 132 -23.05 19.41 6.08
N GLY A 133 -23.88 18.63 5.42
CA GLY A 133 -24.80 19.10 4.38
C GLY A 133 -26.17 19.52 4.97
N GLU A 134 -27.09 19.89 4.08
CA GLU A 134 -28.47 20.24 4.45
C GLU A 134 -29.26 19.03 4.97
N ASN A 135 -29.09 17.86 4.33
CA ASN A 135 -29.91 16.68 4.61
C ASN A 135 -29.14 15.58 5.37
N GLY A 136 -27.79 15.64 5.42
CA GLY A 136 -26.99 14.59 6.04
C GLY A 136 -25.50 14.89 6.11
N TRP A 137 -24.72 13.81 6.11
CA TRP A 137 -23.27 13.86 6.08
C TRP A 137 -22.74 13.60 4.66
N ILE A 138 -21.94 14.50 4.15
CA ILE A 138 -21.06 14.27 3.00
C ILE A 138 -19.82 13.60 3.57
N VAL A 139 -19.59 12.33 3.20
CA VAL A 139 -18.44 11.54 3.69
C VAL A 139 -17.34 11.52 2.63
N ILE A 140 -16.12 11.82 3.06
CA ILE A 140 -14.93 11.86 2.20
C ILE A 140 -13.99 10.76 2.64
N ASP A 141 -13.55 9.91 1.70
CA ASP A 141 -12.56 8.86 1.88
C ASP A 141 -12.84 7.90 3.05
N PRO A 142 -13.79 6.98 2.89
CA PRO A 142 -14.25 6.11 3.98
C PRO A 142 -13.29 4.96 4.32
N LEU A 143 -11.98 5.21 4.44
CA LEU A 143 -10.93 4.28 4.89
C LEU A 143 -10.74 3.03 4.00
N ILE A 144 -9.87 2.08 4.42
CA ILE A 144 -9.56 0.86 3.66
C ILE A 144 -10.68 -0.17 3.75
N SER A 145 -11.29 -0.34 4.92
CA SER A 145 -12.22 -1.44 5.15
C SER A 145 -13.48 -1.02 5.91
N THR A 146 -14.54 -1.82 5.72
CA THR A 146 -15.90 -1.51 6.21
C THR A 146 -15.97 -1.41 7.73
N GLU A 147 -15.20 -2.20 8.47
CA GLU A 147 -15.28 -2.26 9.92
C GLU A 147 -14.71 -0.98 10.58
N PRO A 148 -13.50 -0.50 10.23
CA PRO A 148 -13.02 0.81 10.68
C PRO A 148 -13.90 1.97 10.22
N ALA A 149 -14.37 1.97 8.96
CA ALA A 149 -15.25 3.00 8.44
C ALA A 149 -16.55 3.11 9.25
N ARG A 150 -17.19 1.96 9.52
CA ARG A 150 -18.39 1.90 10.36
C ARG A 150 -18.11 2.41 11.77
N ALA A 151 -17.03 1.95 12.40
CA ALA A 151 -16.67 2.38 13.75
C ALA A 151 -16.43 3.89 13.85
N GLY A 152 -15.75 4.47 12.84
CA GLY A 152 -15.52 5.91 12.75
C GLY A 152 -16.80 6.71 12.51
N PHE A 153 -17.69 6.24 11.65
CA PHE A 153 -18.97 6.87 11.37
C PHE A 153 -19.91 6.82 12.59
N GLU A 154 -19.97 5.70 13.29
CA GLU A 154 -20.73 5.60 14.53
C GLU A 154 -20.19 6.55 15.62
N LEU A 155 -18.88 6.75 15.71
CA LEU A 155 -18.30 7.73 16.64
C LEU A 155 -18.79 9.16 16.31
N LEU A 156 -18.85 9.52 15.03
CA LEU A 156 -19.40 10.82 14.60
C LEU A 156 -20.88 10.96 14.99
N LYS A 157 -21.69 9.93 14.69
CA LYS A 157 -23.15 9.94 15.00
C LYS A 157 -23.42 10.10 16.49
N GLN A 158 -22.65 9.42 17.33
CA GLN A 158 -22.81 9.46 18.79
C GLN A 158 -22.44 10.83 19.40
N HIS A 159 -21.41 11.49 18.87
CA HIS A 159 -20.83 12.67 19.52
C HIS A 159 -21.15 14.00 18.84
N VAL A 160 -21.63 13.97 17.58
CA VAL A 160 -21.98 15.20 16.84
C VAL A 160 -23.45 15.21 16.44
N ALA A 161 -23.85 14.32 15.52
CA ALA A 161 -25.25 14.21 15.12
C ALA A 161 -25.52 12.88 14.41
N ASP A 162 -26.62 12.23 14.78
CA ASP A 162 -27.11 11.01 14.11
C ASP A 162 -27.89 11.40 12.84
N LEU A 163 -27.15 11.51 11.74
CA LEU A 163 -27.68 11.85 10.44
C LEU A 163 -27.28 10.81 9.41
N PRO A 164 -28.07 10.65 8.34
CA PRO A 164 -27.73 9.74 7.26
C PRO A 164 -26.55 10.29 6.42
N VAL A 165 -25.93 9.40 5.62
CA VAL A 165 -25.03 9.81 4.54
C VAL A 165 -25.87 10.47 3.43
N SER A 166 -25.52 11.68 3.00
CA SER A 166 -26.18 12.40 1.91
C SER A 166 -25.34 12.45 0.63
N ALA A 167 -24.04 12.23 0.73
CA ALA A 167 -23.12 12.04 -0.41
C ALA A 167 -21.86 11.32 0.05
N VAL A 168 -21.16 10.68 -0.90
CA VAL A 168 -19.80 10.17 -0.69
C VAL A 168 -18.89 10.78 -1.75
N ILE A 169 -17.68 11.21 -1.35
CA ILE A 169 -16.66 11.72 -2.25
C ILE A 169 -15.41 10.84 -2.08
N PHE A 170 -14.97 10.21 -3.15
CA PHE A 170 -13.66 9.58 -3.22
C PHE A 170 -12.68 10.57 -3.86
N THR A 171 -11.62 10.93 -3.11
CA THR A 171 -10.63 11.88 -3.62
C THR A 171 -9.79 11.26 -4.72
N HIS A 172 -9.44 9.98 -4.60
CA HIS A 172 -8.63 9.28 -5.59
C HIS A 172 -8.79 7.74 -5.53
N SER A 173 -8.10 7.05 -6.42
CA SER A 173 -8.33 5.64 -6.73
C SER A 173 -7.61 4.62 -5.83
N HIS A 174 -6.91 5.02 -4.77
CA HIS A 174 -6.30 4.08 -3.84
C HIS A 174 -7.30 3.50 -2.83
N ALA A 175 -7.08 2.24 -2.45
CA ALA A 175 -8.05 1.47 -1.67
C ALA A 175 -8.33 2.05 -0.27
N ASP A 176 -7.42 2.78 0.31
CA ASP A 176 -7.56 3.41 1.62
C ASP A 176 -8.46 4.66 1.62
N HIS A 177 -8.97 5.05 0.44
CA HIS A 177 -9.89 6.18 0.30
C HIS A 177 -11.31 5.76 -0.14
N PHE A 178 -11.50 4.49 -0.56
CA PHE A 178 -12.83 4.01 -0.96
C PHE A 178 -13.25 2.70 -0.31
N GLY A 179 -12.29 1.89 0.14
CA GLY A 179 -12.52 0.48 0.46
C GLY A 179 -13.52 0.22 1.58
N GLY A 180 -13.71 1.16 2.49
CA GLY A 180 -14.66 1.04 3.59
C GLY A 180 -16.08 1.52 3.29
N VAL A 181 -16.38 1.94 2.06
CA VAL A 181 -17.63 2.64 1.71
C VAL A 181 -18.90 1.90 2.13
N LYS A 182 -18.97 0.57 1.99
CA LYS A 182 -20.14 -0.20 2.44
C LYS A 182 -20.22 -0.40 3.96
N GLY A 183 -19.27 0.14 4.71
CA GLY A 183 -19.36 0.28 6.16
C GLY A 183 -20.21 1.46 6.61
N ILE A 184 -20.44 2.45 5.71
CA ILE A 184 -21.18 3.68 6.01
C ILE A 184 -22.50 3.82 5.23
N ILE A 185 -22.61 3.21 4.06
CA ILE A 185 -23.83 3.20 3.23
C ILE A 185 -23.86 1.95 2.36
N SER A 186 -25.04 1.33 2.22
CA SER A 186 -25.22 0.16 1.34
C SER A 186 -25.53 0.58 -0.11
N LYS A 187 -25.36 -0.35 -1.06
CA LYS A 187 -25.74 -0.13 -2.47
C LYS A 187 -27.23 0.14 -2.62
N GLU A 188 -28.03 -0.54 -1.85
CA GLU A 188 -29.49 -0.42 -1.82
C GLU A 188 -29.90 0.98 -1.34
N GLU A 189 -29.30 1.49 -0.26
CA GLU A 189 -29.56 2.85 0.25
C GLU A 189 -29.14 3.92 -0.77
N VAL A 190 -28.02 3.74 -1.48
CA VAL A 190 -27.59 4.63 -2.56
C VAL A 190 -28.67 4.72 -3.64
N GLN A 191 -29.22 3.57 -4.07
CA GLN A 191 -30.24 3.52 -5.11
C GLN A 191 -31.60 4.05 -4.65
N GLU A 192 -32.04 3.68 -3.43
CA GLU A 192 -33.36 4.09 -2.89
C GLU A 192 -33.45 5.57 -2.59
N ARG A 193 -32.33 6.18 -2.20
CA ARG A 193 -32.26 7.59 -1.75
C ARG A 193 -31.58 8.52 -2.76
N ASP A 194 -31.13 7.98 -3.90
CA ASP A 194 -30.39 8.71 -4.93
C ASP A 194 -29.16 9.46 -4.36
N VAL A 195 -28.39 8.77 -3.50
CA VAL A 195 -27.22 9.35 -2.84
C VAL A 195 -26.06 9.42 -3.84
N PRO A 196 -25.51 10.61 -4.14
CA PRO A 196 -24.42 10.73 -5.09
C PRO A 196 -23.12 10.13 -4.52
N ILE A 197 -22.52 9.24 -5.32
CA ILE A 197 -21.15 8.77 -5.14
C ILE A 197 -20.29 9.52 -6.15
N ILE A 198 -19.44 10.41 -5.66
CA ILE A 198 -18.68 11.39 -6.44
C ILE A 198 -17.21 10.94 -6.50
N ALA A 199 -16.62 10.99 -7.70
CA ALA A 199 -15.20 10.66 -7.89
C ALA A 199 -14.61 11.41 -9.09
N PRO A 200 -13.27 11.51 -9.21
CA PRO A 200 -12.63 12.05 -10.40
C PRO A 200 -12.80 11.14 -11.61
N GLU A 201 -12.66 11.72 -12.79
CA GLU A 201 -12.64 10.97 -14.05
C GLU A 201 -11.55 9.90 -14.05
N GLY A 202 -11.88 8.68 -14.52
CA GLY A 202 -10.98 7.52 -14.52
C GLY A 202 -10.83 6.80 -13.18
N PHE A 203 -11.51 7.25 -12.12
CA PHE A 203 -11.42 6.65 -10.79
C PHE A 203 -11.70 5.15 -10.80
N TYR A 204 -12.84 4.75 -11.37
CA TYR A 204 -13.30 3.37 -11.25
C TYR A 204 -12.37 2.38 -11.94
N ASP A 205 -11.93 2.71 -13.16
CA ASP A 205 -10.97 1.90 -13.92
C ASP A 205 -9.62 1.77 -13.19
N ALA A 206 -9.14 2.86 -12.60
CA ALA A 206 -7.90 2.86 -11.84
C ALA A 206 -8.03 2.07 -10.52
N ALA A 207 -9.10 2.29 -9.74
CA ALA A 207 -9.34 1.64 -8.47
C ALA A 207 -9.46 0.10 -8.59
N VAL A 208 -10.14 -0.36 -9.65
CA VAL A 208 -10.34 -1.78 -9.90
C VAL A 208 -9.13 -2.39 -10.61
N GLY A 209 -8.55 -1.70 -11.59
CA GLY A 209 -7.50 -2.23 -12.47
C GLY A 209 -6.12 -2.31 -11.82
N GLU A 210 -5.72 -1.34 -11.00
CA GLU A 210 -4.37 -1.27 -10.41
C GLU A 210 -4.01 -2.52 -9.59
N ASN A 211 -4.93 -3.00 -8.77
CA ASN A 211 -4.70 -4.12 -7.87
C ASN A 211 -5.01 -5.49 -8.47
N LEU A 212 -5.35 -5.58 -9.75
CA LEU A 212 -5.74 -6.82 -10.40
C LEU A 212 -4.60 -7.47 -11.18
N ILE A 213 -4.07 -6.80 -12.19
CA ILE A 213 -3.13 -7.39 -13.17
C ILE A 213 -1.82 -7.83 -12.51
N ALA A 214 -1.23 -6.97 -11.67
CA ALA A 214 -0.04 -7.27 -10.88
C ALA A 214 -0.36 -7.50 -9.38
N GLY A 215 -1.63 -7.67 -9.03
CA GLY A 215 -2.13 -7.60 -7.65
C GLY A 215 -1.51 -8.62 -6.70
N ASN A 216 -1.14 -9.82 -7.18
CA ASN A 216 -0.45 -10.81 -6.34
C ASN A 216 0.93 -10.31 -5.87
N ALA A 217 1.74 -9.82 -6.82
CA ALA A 217 3.06 -9.28 -6.53
C ALA A 217 2.97 -7.99 -5.69
N MET A 218 2.04 -7.09 -6.02
CA MET A 218 1.83 -5.85 -5.27
C MET A 218 1.38 -6.11 -3.83
N SER A 219 0.43 -7.00 -3.61
CA SER A 219 -0.05 -7.35 -2.26
C SER A 219 1.06 -8.00 -1.43
N ARG A 220 1.88 -8.88 -2.03
CA ARG A 220 3.02 -9.50 -1.36
C ARG A 220 4.05 -8.45 -0.92
N ARG A 221 4.37 -7.49 -1.78
CA ARG A 221 5.29 -6.37 -1.47
C ARG A 221 4.67 -5.37 -0.50
N ALA A 222 3.34 -5.16 -0.54
CA ALA A 222 2.62 -4.35 0.44
C ALA A 222 2.76 -4.89 1.88
N SER A 223 2.84 -6.23 2.05
CA SER A 223 3.06 -6.83 3.36
C SER A 223 4.37 -6.42 4.02
N TYR A 224 5.40 -6.19 3.22
CA TYR A 224 6.65 -5.59 3.65
C TYR A 224 6.48 -4.11 3.95
N MET A 225 5.92 -3.36 2.98
CA MET A 225 5.83 -1.91 3.02
C MET A 225 5.11 -1.38 4.27
N PHE A 226 3.95 -1.95 4.59
CA PHE A 226 3.13 -1.51 5.73
C PHE A 226 3.45 -2.23 7.04
N GLY A 227 4.42 -3.15 7.03
CA GLY A 227 4.87 -3.86 8.23
C GLY A 227 3.77 -4.68 8.90
N ASN A 228 2.78 -5.17 8.14
CA ASN A 228 1.65 -5.94 8.66
C ASN A 228 2.11 -7.21 9.39
N LEU A 229 3.19 -7.83 8.90
CA LEU A 229 3.77 -9.07 9.45
C LEU A 229 4.76 -8.83 10.61
N LEU A 230 5.06 -7.58 10.94
CA LEU A 230 5.96 -7.23 12.03
C LEU A 230 5.20 -7.03 13.34
N PRO A 231 5.77 -7.41 14.49
CA PRO A 231 5.25 -6.97 15.78
C PRO A 231 5.30 -5.45 15.85
N LYS A 232 4.28 -4.84 16.47
CA LYS A 232 4.29 -3.40 16.75
C LYS A 232 5.15 -3.13 17.99
N GLY A 233 6.12 -2.24 17.86
CA GLY A 233 7.04 -1.95 18.97
C GLY A 233 8.37 -1.36 18.52
N PRO A 234 9.25 -0.97 19.48
CA PRO A 234 10.52 -0.29 19.20
C PRO A 234 11.50 -1.06 18.31
N LYS A 235 11.42 -2.39 18.32
CA LYS A 235 12.24 -3.30 17.50
C LYS A 235 11.48 -3.86 16.29
N GLY A 236 10.25 -3.45 16.08
CA GLY A 236 9.38 -3.85 14.98
C GLY A 236 8.89 -2.66 14.18
N SER A 237 7.62 -2.72 13.73
CA SER A 237 6.97 -1.60 13.05
C SER A 237 6.61 -0.50 14.05
N ILE A 238 6.97 0.74 13.72
CA ILE A 238 6.60 1.96 14.46
C ILE A 238 5.67 2.86 13.61
N GLY A 239 5.12 2.28 12.55
CA GLY A 239 4.23 2.95 11.60
C GLY A 239 4.71 2.84 10.16
N ALA A 240 3.91 3.37 9.25
CA ALA A 240 4.21 3.46 7.82
C ALA A 240 4.62 4.88 7.39
N GLY A 241 4.78 5.83 8.33
CA GLY A 241 5.08 7.23 8.03
C GLY A 241 3.83 8.02 7.64
N LEU A 242 3.10 7.58 6.63
CA LEU A 242 1.84 8.15 6.15
C LEU A 242 0.68 7.98 7.16
N GLY A 243 0.74 6.95 7.96
CA GLY A 243 -0.18 6.59 9.02
C GLY A 243 0.40 5.45 9.83
N ASN A 244 -0.42 4.82 10.66
CA ASN A 244 0.05 3.74 11.52
C ASN A 244 0.30 2.44 10.76
N THR A 245 -0.74 1.85 10.17
CA THR A 245 -0.73 0.62 9.37
C THR A 245 -2.07 0.47 8.67
N THR A 246 -2.18 -0.47 7.73
CA THR A 246 -3.43 -0.79 7.04
C THR A 246 -4.31 -1.71 7.88
N SER A 247 -5.62 -1.53 7.83
CA SER A 247 -6.58 -2.51 8.36
C SER A 247 -6.61 -3.78 7.49
N ALA A 248 -7.11 -4.87 8.09
CA ALA A 248 -7.25 -6.18 7.44
C ALA A 248 -8.73 -6.61 7.32
N GLY A 249 -9.65 -5.65 7.28
CA GLY A 249 -11.08 -5.89 7.17
C GLY A 249 -11.57 -6.09 5.72
N THR A 250 -12.87 -5.91 5.53
CA THR A 250 -13.53 -6.12 4.24
C THR A 250 -13.42 -4.91 3.34
N ILE A 251 -12.74 -5.04 2.21
CA ILE A 251 -12.62 -3.99 1.20
C ILE A 251 -13.81 -4.07 0.25
N THR A 252 -14.45 -2.94 0.00
CA THR A 252 -15.63 -2.81 -0.85
C THR A 252 -15.49 -1.66 -1.83
N ILE A 253 -16.37 -1.57 -2.82
CA ILE A 253 -16.43 -0.42 -3.73
C ILE A 253 -17.89 -0.14 -4.11
N LEU A 254 -18.20 1.13 -4.34
CA LEU A 254 -19.39 1.58 -5.02
C LEU A 254 -18.99 2.33 -6.29
N GLU A 255 -19.65 2.02 -7.39
CA GLU A 255 -19.42 2.72 -8.64
C GLU A 255 -19.87 4.19 -8.51
N PRO A 256 -19.05 5.15 -8.96
CA PRO A 256 -19.44 6.55 -8.94
C PRO A 256 -20.70 6.81 -9.77
N THR A 257 -21.67 7.50 -9.17
CA THR A 257 -22.89 7.95 -9.86
C THR A 257 -22.72 9.37 -10.44
N ARG A 258 -21.70 10.10 -9.98
CA ARG A 258 -21.34 11.43 -10.45
C ARG A 258 -19.83 11.56 -10.60
N VAL A 259 -19.38 11.79 -11.83
CA VAL A 259 -17.96 11.95 -12.15
C VAL A 259 -17.63 13.44 -12.30
N ILE A 260 -16.57 13.88 -11.66
CA ILE A 260 -16.01 15.22 -11.82
C ILE A 260 -15.02 15.19 -12.98
N SER A 261 -15.44 15.68 -14.12
CA SER A 261 -14.65 15.73 -15.36
C SER A 261 -14.30 17.16 -15.72
N GLY A 262 -13.08 17.39 -16.19
CA GLY A 262 -12.59 18.69 -16.63
C GLY A 262 -11.09 18.70 -16.79
N PRO A 263 -10.52 19.75 -17.39
CA PRO A 263 -9.07 19.88 -17.53
C PRO A 263 -8.37 19.88 -16.17
N PRO A 264 -7.14 19.33 -16.09
CA PRO A 264 -6.38 19.32 -14.85
C PRO A 264 -6.18 20.72 -14.27
N ALA A 265 -6.39 20.84 -12.95
CA ALA A 265 -6.22 22.07 -12.16
C ALA A 265 -7.10 23.27 -12.60
N GLU A 266 -8.12 23.05 -13.44
CA GLU A 266 -9.13 24.07 -13.73
C GLU A 266 -10.31 23.94 -12.73
N PRO A 267 -10.84 25.07 -12.20
CA PRO A 267 -11.92 25.03 -11.22
C PRO A 267 -13.23 24.50 -11.81
N ILE A 268 -13.88 23.58 -11.09
CA ILE A 268 -15.20 23.03 -11.43
C ILE A 268 -16.12 23.32 -10.26
N GLU A 269 -16.93 24.36 -10.38
CA GLU A 269 -17.88 24.77 -9.36
C GLU A 269 -19.13 23.88 -9.38
N THR A 270 -19.56 23.44 -8.21
CA THR A 270 -20.77 22.63 -8.06
C THR A 270 -21.26 22.62 -6.60
N SER A 271 -22.50 22.21 -6.39
CA SER A 271 -23.07 22.02 -5.06
C SER A 271 -23.32 20.54 -4.75
N VAL A 272 -23.05 20.13 -3.53
CA VAL A 272 -23.31 18.79 -3.01
C VAL A 272 -24.07 18.93 -1.71
N ASP A 273 -25.31 18.44 -1.64
CA ASP A 273 -26.21 18.54 -0.46
C ASP A 273 -26.22 19.97 0.15
N GLY A 274 -26.36 21.01 -0.70
CA GLY A 274 -26.39 22.40 -0.29
C GLY A 274 -25.03 23.03 0.05
N VAL A 275 -23.94 22.29 -0.03
CA VAL A 275 -22.59 22.80 0.21
C VAL A 275 -21.92 23.15 -1.13
N GLU A 276 -21.54 24.41 -1.31
CA GLU A 276 -20.79 24.86 -2.47
C GLU A 276 -19.35 24.35 -2.43
N MET A 277 -18.88 23.79 -3.54
CA MET A 277 -17.54 23.19 -3.68
C MET A 277 -16.92 23.58 -5.00
N THR A 278 -15.63 23.87 -4.99
CA THR A 278 -14.81 24.08 -6.19
C THR A 278 -13.79 22.95 -6.33
N PHE A 279 -14.04 22.01 -7.23
CA PHE A 279 -13.18 20.86 -7.48
C PHE A 279 -12.04 21.20 -8.44
N LEU A 280 -10.90 20.54 -8.25
CA LEU A 280 -9.73 20.57 -9.13
C LEU A 280 -9.28 19.12 -9.38
N ASN A 281 -9.29 18.66 -10.64
CA ASN A 281 -8.71 17.37 -10.99
C ASN A 281 -7.18 17.45 -11.04
N THR A 282 -6.49 16.46 -10.45
CA THR A 282 -5.02 16.41 -10.32
C THR A 282 -4.46 15.06 -10.79
N PRO A 283 -4.84 14.53 -11.96
CA PRO A 283 -4.46 13.19 -12.40
C PRO A 283 -2.96 13.04 -12.63
N GLY A 284 -2.38 11.92 -12.22
CA GLY A 284 -1.01 11.52 -12.51
C GLY A 284 0.06 12.14 -11.59
N ALA A 285 -0.36 12.85 -10.55
CA ALA A 285 0.52 13.24 -9.46
C ALA A 285 0.58 12.14 -8.39
N GLU A 286 -0.32 12.10 -7.41
CA GLU A 286 -0.36 11.02 -6.43
C GLU A 286 -1.00 9.75 -7.00
N ALA A 287 -2.14 9.88 -7.68
CA ALA A 287 -2.86 8.77 -8.30
C ALA A 287 -3.17 9.04 -9.79
N PRO A 288 -3.50 7.99 -10.57
CA PRO A 288 -3.95 8.16 -11.96
C PRO A 288 -5.21 9.03 -12.08
N ALA A 289 -6.10 8.95 -11.10
CA ALA A 289 -7.33 9.72 -10.98
C ALA A 289 -7.41 10.28 -9.56
N GLU A 290 -7.33 11.61 -9.45
CA GLU A 290 -7.34 12.31 -8.16
C GLU A 290 -8.00 13.68 -8.31
N LEU A 291 -8.61 14.18 -7.22
CA LEU A 291 -9.16 15.52 -7.12
C LEU A 291 -8.93 16.12 -5.73
N MET A 292 -8.76 17.42 -5.70
CA MET A 292 -8.87 18.28 -4.53
C MET A 292 -10.11 19.15 -4.62
N PHE A 293 -10.56 19.77 -3.50
CA PHE A 293 -11.63 20.76 -3.58
C PHE A 293 -11.57 21.80 -2.46
N TYR A 294 -12.01 22.99 -2.82
CA TYR A 294 -12.15 24.14 -1.93
C TYR A 294 -13.60 24.33 -1.50
N LEU A 295 -13.81 24.74 -0.27
CA LEU A 295 -15.10 25.03 0.38
C LEU A 295 -15.19 26.53 0.68
N PRO A 296 -15.80 27.33 -0.22
CA PRO A 296 -15.78 28.79 -0.11
C PRO A 296 -16.40 29.33 1.20
N GLU A 297 -17.50 28.73 1.66
CA GLU A 297 -18.18 29.18 2.88
C GLU A 297 -17.35 29.00 4.16
N SER A 298 -16.45 28.01 4.15
CA SER A 298 -15.59 27.68 5.31
C SER A 298 -14.16 28.17 5.13
N ASN A 299 -13.80 28.73 4.00
CA ASN A 299 -12.41 29.02 3.58
C ASN A 299 -11.50 27.81 3.82
N ALA A 300 -11.97 26.61 3.49
CA ALA A 300 -11.30 25.36 3.79
C ALA A 300 -10.92 24.59 2.51
N MET A 301 -9.68 24.11 2.45
CA MET A 301 -9.18 23.29 1.36
C MET A 301 -9.07 21.83 1.78
N MET A 302 -9.79 20.95 1.08
CA MET A 302 -9.55 19.51 1.09
C MET A 302 -8.48 19.19 0.06
N GLN A 303 -7.28 18.89 0.54
CA GLN A 303 -6.08 18.74 -0.28
C GLN A 303 -5.79 17.29 -0.70
N ALA A 304 -6.75 16.39 -0.50
CA ALA A 304 -6.64 14.96 -0.81
C ALA A 304 -5.33 14.36 -0.26
N GLU A 305 -4.55 13.67 -1.09
CA GLU A 305 -3.22 13.16 -0.73
C GLU A 305 -2.08 13.94 -1.41
N GLU A 306 -2.40 15.01 -2.17
CA GLU A 306 -1.42 15.87 -2.84
C GLU A 306 -0.52 16.63 -1.86
N ILE A 307 -1.00 16.99 -0.67
CA ILE A 307 -0.24 17.71 0.34
C ILE A 307 -0.36 17.00 1.68
N ASN A 308 0.78 16.57 2.20
CA ASN A 308 0.87 15.73 3.40
C ASN A 308 1.95 16.22 4.38
N HIS A 309 1.85 15.79 5.65
CA HIS A 309 2.92 16.02 6.64
C HIS A 309 4.08 15.01 6.49
N VAL A 310 4.39 14.61 5.25
CA VAL A 310 5.51 13.76 4.85
C VAL A 310 5.95 14.14 3.44
N MET A 311 7.20 13.83 3.08
CA MET A 311 7.54 13.67 1.68
C MET A 311 6.90 12.38 1.18
N HIS A 312 5.93 12.50 0.29
CA HIS A 312 5.29 11.33 -0.30
C HIS A 312 6.23 10.59 -1.26
N ASN A 313 6.03 9.31 -1.46
CA ASN A 313 6.81 8.56 -2.44
C ASN A 313 6.35 8.87 -3.88
N LEU A 314 7.32 9.11 -4.77
CA LEU A 314 7.09 9.24 -6.21
C LEU A 314 7.13 7.89 -6.93
N TYR A 315 7.47 6.83 -6.21
CA TYR A 315 7.32 5.43 -6.58
C TYR A 315 7.00 4.62 -5.32
N THR A 316 5.86 3.97 -5.29
CA THR A 316 5.49 3.14 -4.14
C THR A 316 6.19 1.78 -4.19
N LEU A 317 6.79 1.36 -3.06
CA LEU A 317 7.57 0.11 -2.99
C LEU A 317 6.73 -1.17 -3.19
N ARG A 318 5.41 -1.11 -2.97
CA ARG A 318 4.50 -2.21 -3.32
C ARG A 318 4.44 -2.45 -4.83
N GLY A 319 4.64 -1.42 -5.61
CA GLY A 319 4.53 -1.39 -7.07
C GLY A 319 3.35 -0.53 -7.52
N ALA A 320 3.63 0.38 -8.42
CA ALA A 320 2.68 1.20 -9.17
C ALA A 320 3.44 1.90 -10.31
N LYS A 321 2.72 2.66 -11.14
CA LYS A 321 3.37 3.56 -12.10
C LYS A 321 4.13 4.64 -11.34
N VAL A 322 5.26 5.10 -11.91
CA VAL A 322 6.03 6.21 -11.34
C VAL A 322 5.23 7.51 -11.45
N ARG A 323 5.20 8.27 -10.38
CA ARG A 323 4.51 9.56 -10.25
C ARG A 323 5.39 10.70 -10.71
N SER A 324 4.79 11.79 -11.19
CA SER A 324 5.52 12.95 -11.69
C SER A 324 5.64 14.02 -10.63
N GLY A 325 6.86 14.27 -10.12
CA GLY A 325 7.13 15.38 -9.20
C GLY A 325 6.89 16.76 -9.84
N ASP A 326 7.02 16.88 -11.17
CA ASP A 326 6.69 18.10 -11.91
C ASP A 326 5.18 18.38 -11.91
N LEU A 327 4.34 17.38 -12.22
CA LEU A 327 2.87 17.54 -12.16
C LEU A 327 2.43 17.85 -10.73
N TRP A 328 2.94 17.11 -9.75
CA TRP A 328 2.65 17.33 -8.33
C TRP A 328 2.93 18.77 -7.90
N ALA A 329 4.13 19.26 -8.19
CA ALA A 329 4.48 20.66 -7.90
C ALA A 329 3.60 21.68 -8.62
N LYS A 330 3.22 21.40 -9.87
CA LYS A 330 2.32 22.29 -10.65
C LYS A 330 0.92 22.36 -10.05
N TYR A 331 0.36 21.22 -9.62
CA TYR A 331 -0.99 21.22 -9.03
C TYR A 331 -1.01 21.95 -7.69
N ILE A 332 -0.02 21.73 -6.83
CA ILE A 332 0.10 22.53 -5.59
C ILE A 332 0.27 24.03 -5.91
N HIS A 333 1.02 24.36 -6.97
CA HIS A 333 1.18 25.76 -7.39
C HIS A 333 -0.14 26.40 -7.83
N GLU A 334 -0.97 25.68 -8.57
CA GLU A 334 -2.30 26.17 -8.98
C GLU A 334 -3.23 26.34 -7.77
N VAL A 335 -3.20 25.43 -6.79
CA VAL A 335 -3.93 25.59 -5.53
C VAL A 335 -3.52 26.88 -4.80
N ILE A 336 -2.22 27.15 -4.69
CA ILE A 336 -1.70 28.37 -4.06
C ILE A 336 -2.20 29.63 -4.82
N LYS A 337 -2.16 29.60 -6.15
CA LYS A 337 -2.62 30.74 -6.98
C LYS A 337 -4.11 31.02 -6.83
N GLN A 338 -4.93 29.98 -6.75
CA GLN A 338 -6.38 30.11 -6.78
C GLN A 338 -6.96 30.38 -5.38
N PHE A 339 -6.41 29.74 -4.34
CA PHE A 339 -7.01 29.77 -3.00
C PHE A 339 -6.08 30.27 -1.89
N GLY A 340 -4.80 30.55 -2.24
CA GLY A 340 -3.80 30.93 -1.24
C GLY A 340 -4.14 32.20 -0.45
N ASP A 341 -4.83 33.15 -1.07
CA ASP A 341 -5.21 34.40 -0.40
C ASP A 341 -6.43 34.24 0.55
N GLU A 342 -7.26 33.21 0.33
CA GLU A 342 -8.55 33.05 1.02
C GLU A 342 -8.56 31.91 2.05
N VAL A 343 -7.68 30.90 1.88
CA VAL A 343 -7.68 29.70 2.73
C VAL A 343 -7.35 30.00 4.18
N GLU A 344 -8.16 29.48 5.10
CA GLU A 344 -7.97 29.60 6.57
C GLU A 344 -7.82 28.24 7.24
N THR A 345 -8.24 27.15 6.56
CA THR A 345 -8.12 25.78 7.03
C THR A 345 -7.70 24.87 5.89
N SER A 346 -6.71 24.01 6.10
CA SER A 346 -6.27 23.01 5.13
C SER A 346 -6.29 21.63 5.80
N PHE A 347 -6.92 20.63 5.18
CA PHE A 347 -7.02 19.28 5.68
C PHE A 347 -6.95 18.26 4.54
N GLY A 348 -6.53 17.07 4.82
CA GLY A 348 -6.30 16.04 3.78
C GLY A 348 -6.80 14.66 4.19
N SER A 349 -6.52 13.70 3.31
CA SER A 349 -6.88 12.29 3.48
C SER A 349 -5.93 11.54 4.42
N HIS A 350 -4.84 12.19 4.84
CA HIS A 350 -3.89 11.70 5.85
C HIS A 350 -3.52 12.80 6.84
N HIS A 351 -3.03 12.41 8.01
CA HIS A 351 -2.48 13.28 9.05
C HIS A 351 -3.50 14.24 9.68
N TRP A 352 -3.09 15.43 10.03
CA TRP A 352 -3.82 16.46 10.76
C TRP A 352 -3.92 17.76 9.95
N PRO A 353 -4.94 18.59 10.19
CA PRO A 353 -5.10 19.86 9.50
C PRO A 353 -4.05 20.90 9.89
N VAL A 354 -3.92 21.92 9.03
CA VAL A 354 -3.20 23.17 9.30
C VAL A 354 -4.19 24.32 9.29
N TRP A 355 -4.04 25.27 10.21
CA TRP A 355 -4.90 26.43 10.35
C TRP A 355 -4.11 27.75 10.25
N GLY A 356 -4.75 28.76 9.68
CA GLY A 356 -4.21 30.08 9.47
C GLY A 356 -3.52 30.25 8.12
N ASN A 357 -3.94 31.27 7.40
CA ASN A 357 -3.55 31.53 6.03
C ASN A 357 -2.02 31.49 5.80
N ALA A 358 -1.25 32.19 6.65
CA ALA A 358 0.20 32.26 6.51
C ALA A 358 0.90 30.90 6.68
N ALA A 359 0.48 30.12 7.68
CA ALA A 359 1.03 28.78 7.95
C ALA A 359 0.68 27.80 6.84
N ILE A 360 -0.55 27.84 6.32
CA ILE A 360 -1.00 27.00 5.21
C ILE A 360 -0.18 27.31 3.94
N ASN A 361 -0.03 28.59 3.60
CA ASN A 361 0.73 29.00 2.43
C ASN A 361 2.21 28.62 2.54
N GLU A 362 2.81 28.71 3.73
CA GLU A 362 4.18 28.26 3.97
C GLU A 362 4.28 26.74 3.77
N PHE A 363 3.41 25.96 4.41
CA PHE A 363 3.33 24.50 4.27
C PHE A 363 3.19 24.08 2.81
N TRP A 364 2.24 24.65 2.07
CA TRP A 364 2.01 24.33 0.65
C TRP A 364 3.22 24.68 -0.24
N ARG A 365 3.85 25.86 0.00
CA ARG A 365 5.06 26.25 -0.75
C ARG A 365 6.22 25.30 -0.50
N LYS A 366 6.44 24.88 0.76
CA LYS A 366 7.53 23.95 1.12
C LYS A 366 7.31 22.57 0.48
N GLN A 367 6.08 22.05 0.47
CA GLN A 367 5.73 20.79 -0.20
C GLN A 367 5.93 20.92 -1.72
N ARG A 368 5.37 21.95 -2.36
CA ARG A 368 5.56 22.25 -3.78
C ARG A 368 7.03 22.28 -4.18
N ASP A 369 7.81 23.05 -3.44
CA ASP A 369 9.22 23.29 -3.76
C ASP A 369 10.07 22.03 -3.57
N THR A 370 9.70 21.15 -2.65
CA THR A 370 10.35 19.86 -2.45
C THR A 370 10.18 18.95 -3.68
N TYR A 371 8.95 18.77 -4.18
CA TYR A 371 8.72 17.97 -5.39
C TYR A 371 9.34 18.59 -6.63
N ARG A 372 9.27 19.91 -6.75
CA ARG A 372 9.89 20.65 -7.86
C ARG A 372 11.40 20.51 -7.84
N TYR A 373 12.02 20.66 -6.68
CA TYR A 373 13.47 20.50 -6.51
C TYR A 373 13.91 19.08 -6.88
N LEU A 374 13.24 18.06 -6.35
CA LEU A 374 13.57 16.66 -6.65
C LEU A 374 13.51 16.38 -8.16
N HIS A 375 12.44 16.80 -8.82
CA HIS A 375 12.31 16.62 -10.26
C HIS A 375 13.40 17.33 -11.05
N ASP A 376 13.57 18.64 -10.83
CA ASP A 376 14.48 19.47 -11.64
C ASP A 376 15.95 19.10 -11.37
N GLU A 377 16.33 18.83 -10.12
CA GLU A 377 17.71 18.50 -9.77
C GLU A 377 18.12 17.11 -10.27
N VAL A 378 17.22 16.11 -10.21
CA VAL A 378 17.46 14.79 -10.81
C VAL A 378 17.75 14.92 -12.30
N LEU A 379 16.93 15.67 -13.04
CA LEU A 379 17.14 15.85 -14.48
C LEU A 379 18.39 16.67 -14.78
N ARG A 380 18.70 17.66 -13.97
CA ARG A 380 19.92 18.47 -14.12
C ARG A 380 21.18 17.60 -13.95
N LEU A 381 21.20 16.71 -12.94
CA LEU A 381 22.32 15.80 -12.70
C LEU A 381 22.41 14.69 -13.75
N ALA A 382 21.27 14.12 -14.18
CA ALA A 382 21.22 13.15 -15.28
C ALA A 382 21.75 13.75 -16.60
N ASN A 383 21.39 15.01 -16.92
CA ASN A 383 21.92 15.72 -18.08
C ASN A 383 23.44 16.04 -17.97
N LYS A 384 24.04 15.89 -16.78
CA LYS A 384 25.50 15.93 -16.57
C LYS A 384 26.16 14.56 -16.65
N GLY A 385 25.38 13.50 -16.93
CA GLY A 385 25.86 12.15 -17.10
C GLY A 385 25.92 11.31 -15.83
N GLN A 386 25.32 11.76 -14.72
CA GLN A 386 25.20 10.93 -13.52
C GLN A 386 24.14 9.84 -13.70
N THR A 387 24.43 8.66 -13.19
CA THR A 387 23.53 7.52 -13.15
C THR A 387 22.48 7.68 -12.05
N MET A 388 21.44 6.82 -12.10
CA MET A 388 20.37 6.82 -11.10
C MET A 388 20.89 6.69 -9.66
N ASP A 389 21.85 5.80 -9.42
CA ASP A 389 22.39 5.56 -8.08
C ASP A 389 23.33 6.69 -7.61
N GLU A 390 24.14 7.25 -8.52
CA GLU A 390 24.97 8.42 -8.21
C GLU A 390 24.12 9.64 -7.85
N ILE A 391 23.03 9.90 -8.58
CA ILE A 391 22.10 10.99 -8.29
C ILE A 391 21.45 10.75 -6.93
N ALA A 392 20.94 9.53 -6.68
CA ALA A 392 20.28 9.19 -5.42
C ALA A 392 21.19 9.32 -4.18
N GLU A 393 22.50 9.22 -4.36
CA GLU A 393 23.49 9.40 -3.30
C GLU A 393 23.90 10.87 -3.12
N ASN A 394 23.97 11.63 -4.20
CA ASN A 394 24.53 12.98 -4.20
C ASN A 394 23.49 14.10 -4.03
N ILE A 395 22.17 13.79 -4.22
CA ILE A 395 21.12 14.79 -4.12
C ILE A 395 20.77 15.09 -2.65
N GLU A 396 20.82 16.36 -2.28
CA GLU A 396 20.44 16.83 -0.96
C GLU A 396 19.44 17.98 -1.09
N LEU A 397 18.41 17.98 -0.25
CA LEU A 397 17.48 19.11 -0.19
C LEU A 397 18.17 20.34 0.37
N PRO A 398 17.84 21.56 -0.12
CA PRO A 398 18.24 22.79 0.55
C PRO A 398 17.81 22.79 2.02
N GLU A 399 18.63 23.38 2.90
CA GLU A 399 18.39 23.43 4.35
C GLU A 399 16.98 23.94 4.69
N SER A 400 16.49 24.94 3.95
CA SER A 400 15.15 25.50 4.13
C SER A 400 14.01 24.53 3.84
N LEU A 401 14.26 23.42 3.15
CA LEU A 401 13.32 22.33 2.90
C LEU A 401 13.62 21.12 3.78
N ALA A 402 14.91 20.82 4.00
CA ALA A 402 15.36 19.66 4.76
C ALA A 402 15.04 19.73 6.26
N SER A 403 14.96 20.94 6.82
CA SER A 403 14.62 21.17 8.24
C SER A 403 13.13 21.07 8.56
N GLU A 404 12.26 21.05 7.55
CA GLU A 404 10.81 20.92 7.73
C GLU A 404 10.38 19.47 7.97
N PHE A 405 9.70 19.18 9.09
CA PHE A 405 9.21 17.84 9.37
C PHE A 405 8.27 17.31 8.27
N ALA A 406 7.41 18.15 7.71
CA ALA A 406 6.51 17.77 6.61
C ALA A 406 7.24 17.40 5.30
N ASN A 407 8.51 17.77 5.15
CA ASN A 407 9.34 17.41 4.00
C ASN A 407 10.28 16.23 4.29
N ARG A 408 10.20 15.64 5.50
CA ARG A 408 11.03 14.47 5.84
C ARG A 408 10.55 13.22 5.15
N GLY A 409 11.48 12.32 4.96
CA GLY A 409 11.32 11.12 4.16
C GLY A 409 10.53 9.99 4.80
N TYR A 410 9.47 10.27 5.56
CA TYR A 410 8.75 9.24 6.33
C TYR A 410 8.04 8.19 5.47
N TYR A 411 7.62 8.54 4.24
CA TYR A 411 6.93 7.65 3.32
C TYR A 411 7.62 7.52 1.96
N GLY A 412 8.02 8.62 1.32
CA GLY A 412 9.08 8.68 0.33
C GLY A 412 10.42 8.97 1.01
N SER A 413 11.48 9.13 0.24
CA SER A 413 12.76 9.70 0.70
C SER A 413 13.45 10.38 -0.46
N VAL A 414 14.42 11.25 -0.17
CA VAL A 414 15.17 11.96 -1.23
C VAL A 414 15.80 10.97 -2.20
N SER A 415 16.55 9.97 -1.70
CA SER A 415 17.17 8.91 -2.51
C SER A 415 16.16 8.09 -3.29
N HIS A 416 15.07 7.67 -2.66
CA HIS A 416 14.02 6.87 -3.27
C HIS A 416 13.28 7.64 -4.39
N ASN A 417 12.91 8.89 -4.11
CA ASN A 417 12.21 9.76 -5.05
C ASN A 417 13.12 10.20 -6.21
N ALA A 418 14.41 10.39 -5.96
CA ALA A 418 15.40 10.65 -7.01
C ALA A 418 15.46 9.49 -8.02
N LYS A 419 15.52 8.24 -7.53
CA LYS A 419 15.45 7.04 -8.38
C LYS A 419 14.15 6.98 -9.18
N ALA A 420 13.03 7.34 -8.54
CA ALA A 420 11.73 7.38 -9.20
C ALA A 420 11.70 8.41 -10.35
N GLN A 421 12.19 9.63 -10.14
CA GLN A 421 12.21 10.65 -11.18
C GLN A 421 13.18 10.31 -12.31
N TYR A 422 14.32 9.70 -12.01
CA TYR A 422 15.21 9.16 -13.05
C TYR A 422 14.49 8.11 -13.89
N GLN A 423 13.84 7.14 -13.24
CA GLN A 423 13.12 6.06 -13.92
C GLN A 423 11.96 6.58 -14.79
N LEU A 424 11.27 7.63 -14.36
CA LEU A 424 10.16 8.25 -15.13
C LEU A 424 10.60 8.66 -16.54
N TYR A 425 11.84 9.15 -16.70
CA TYR A 425 12.35 9.67 -17.97
C TYR A 425 13.25 8.68 -18.71
N PHE A 426 14.07 7.90 -17.99
CA PHE A 426 15.11 7.07 -18.59
C PHE A 426 14.85 5.56 -18.46
N GLY A 427 13.88 5.15 -17.64
CA GLY A 427 13.63 3.74 -17.34
C GLY A 427 14.71 3.12 -16.45
N TRP A 428 14.86 1.79 -16.52
CA TRP A 428 15.74 1.02 -15.65
C TRP A 428 17.23 1.03 -16.09
N PHE A 429 17.50 1.35 -17.35
CA PHE A 429 18.84 1.22 -17.94
C PHE A 429 19.71 2.45 -17.61
N SER A 430 20.89 2.20 -17.03
CA SER A 430 21.85 3.25 -16.62
C SER A 430 22.57 3.92 -17.80
N GLY A 431 22.50 3.32 -19.01
CA GLY A 431 23.31 3.73 -20.17
C GLY A 431 24.67 2.99 -20.27
N ASN A 432 25.11 2.29 -19.22
CA ASN A 432 26.35 1.52 -19.22
C ASN A 432 26.16 0.18 -19.97
N PRO A 433 26.87 -0.10 -21.09
CA PRO A 433 26.69 -1.33 -21.84
C PRO A 433 26.92 -2.62 -21.03
N ALA A 434 27.74 -2.57 -19.99
CA ALA A 434 28.00 -3.72 -19.12
C ALA A 434 26.79 -4.15 -18.28
N GLU A 435 25.85 -3.22 -18.04
CA GLU A 435 24.64 -3.44 -17.24
C GLU A 435 23.39 -3.73 -18.09
N LEU A 436 23.56 -3.81 -19.45
CA LEU A 436 22.43 -4.04 -20.35
C LEU A 436 21.83 -5.44 -20.22
N ASN A 437 22.66 -6.45 -19.98
CA ASN A 437 22.24 -7.84 -19.88
C ASN A 437 23.03 -8.58 -18.79
N PRO A 438 22.80 -8.27 -17.50
CA PRO A 438 23.47 -8.93 -16.39
C PRO A 438 23.02 -10.39 -16.26
N LEU A 439 23.77 -11.19 -15.51
CA LEU A 439 23.35 -12.54 -15.15
C LEU A 439 22.14 -12.48 -14.21
N PRO A 440 21.27 -13.53 -14.20
CA PRO A 440 20.24 -13.68 -13.18
C PRO A 440 20.83 -13.76 -11.77
N PRO A 441 20.05 -13.39 -10.71
CA PRO A 441 20.59 -13.23 -9.35
C PRO A 441 21.32 -14.46 -8.78
N VAL A 442 20.89 -15.68 -9.10
CA VAL A 442 21.52 -16.92 -8.62
C VAL A 442 22.91 -17.09 -9.27
N GLU A 443 22.97 -17.05 -10.60
CA GLU A 443 24.24 -17.22 -11.34
C GLU A 443 25.21 -16.06 -11.07
N GLU A 444 24.72 -14.83 -10.94
CA GLU A 444 25.52 -13.69 -10.52
C GLU A 444 26.08 -13.88 -9.12
N GLY A 445 25.24 -14.34 -8.19
CA GLY A 445 25.63 -14.66 -6.82
C GLY A 445 26.71 -15.73 -6.75
N GLU A 446 26.58 -16.83 -7.52
CA GLU A 446 27.61 -17.89 -7.61
C GLU A 446 28.96 -17.31 -8.06
N LYS A 447 28.97 -16.47 -9.10
CA LYS A 447 30.19 -15.82 -9.59
C LYS A 447 30.77 -14.85 -8.58
N PHE A 448 29.92 -14.03 -7.93
CA PHE A 448 30.38 -13.11 -6.91
C PHE A 448 31.06 -13.84 -5.73
N VAL A 449 30.47 -14.94 -5.26
CA VAL A 449 31.05 -15.78 -4.20
C VAL A 449 32.39 -16.38 -4.62
N GLU A 450 32.51 -16.88 -5.86
CA GLU A 450 33.76 -17.39 -6.42
C GLU A 450 34.86 -16.29 -6.37
N TYR A 451 34.57 -15.10 -6.91
CA TYR A 451 35.50 -13.95 -6.92
C TYR A 451 35.83 -13.43 -5.52
N ALA A 452 34.91 -13.53 -4.58
CA ALA A 452 35.14 -13.12 -3.18
C ALA A 452 36.09 -14.05 -2.42
N GLY A 453 36.42 -15.22 -2.97
CA GLY A 453 37.26 -16.24 -2.34
C GLY A 453 36.50 -17.37 -1.65
N GLY A 454 35.23 -17.54 -1.97
CA GLY A 454 34.32 -18.55 -1.41
C GLY A 454 33.46 -18.03 -0.27
N ALA A 455 32.47 -18.84 0.13
CA ALA A 455 31.45 -18.46 1.11
C ALA A 455 32.02 -18.08 2.49
N GLU A 456 32.98 -18.87 3.01
CA GLU A 456 33.59 -18.60 4.32
C GLU A 456 34.35 -17.26 4.36
N GLU A 457 35.12 -16.96 3.30
CA GLU A 457 35.85 -15.71 3.19
C GLU A 457 34.91 -14.52 3.02
N LEU A 458 33.82 -14.67 2.24
CA LEU A 458 32.81 -13.63 2.10
C LEU A 458 32.13 -13.35 3.45
N ILE A 459 31.70 -14.37 4.17
CA ILE A 459 31.10 -14.21 5.53
C ILE A 459 32.08 -13.49 6.46
N ARG A 460 33.36 -13.86 6.45
CA ARG A 460 34.39 -13.23 7.27
C ARG A 460 34.53 -11.72 6.96
N LYS A 461 34.55 -11.38 5.68
CA LYS A 461 34.62 -9.98 5.22
C LYS A 461 33.35 -9.21 5.61
N ALA A 462 32.18 -9.74 5.28
CA ALA A 462 30.90 -9.11 5.58
C ALA A 462 30.66 -8.91 7.09
N ARG A 463 31.21 -9.81 7.94
CA ARG A 463 31.19 -9.63 9.40
C ARG A 463 32.08 -8.46 9.82
N ALA A 464 33.24 -8.29 9.22
CA ALA A 464 34.09 -7.12 9.49
C ALA A 464 33.43 -5.81 9.05
N ASP A 465 32.76 -5.83 7.88
CA ASP A 465 31.99 -4.67 7.40
C ASP A 465 30.82 -4.35 8.34
N TYR A 466 30.09 -5.38 8.82
CA TYR A 466 29.06 -5.23 9.83
C TYR A 466 29.57 -4.59 11.12
N GLU A 467 30.73 -5.06 11.63
CA GLU A 467 31.37 -4.53 12.83
C GLU A 467 31.88 -3.09 12.64
N ALA A 468 32.20 -2.70 11.41
CA ALA A 468 32.57 -1.35 11.02
C ALA A 468 31.38 -0.41 10.74
N GLY A 469 30.12 -0.94 10.75
CA GLY A 469 28.91 -0.14 10.45
C GLY A 469 28.62 0.02 8.95
N GLU A 470 29.37 -0.67 8.07
CA GLU A 470 29.20 -0.65 6.62
C GLU A 470 28.05 -1.53 6.15
N TYR A 471 26.85 -1.32 6.72
CA TYR A 471 25.68 -2.20 6.54
C TYR A 471 25.21 -2.29 5.10
N ARG A 472 25.22 -1.19 4.33
CA ARG A 472 24.78 -1.19 2.94
C ARG A 472 25.60 -2.13 2.08
N TRP A 473 26.92 -2.10 2.26
CA TRP A 473 27.83 -2.99 1.54
C TRP A 473 27.72 -4.43 2.02
N ALA A 474 27.68 -4.66 3.32
CA ALA A 474 27.50 -5.98 3.89
C ALA A 474 26.19 -6.63 3.41
N ALA A 475 25.08 -5.87 3.30
CA ALA A 475 23.81 -6.35 2.75
C ALA A 475 23.96 -6.81 1.30
N THR A 476 24.62 -6.01 0.46
CA THR A 476 24.86 -6.34 -0.96
C THR A 476 25.66 -7.63 -1.09
N ALA A 477 26.79 -7.74 -0.38
CA ALA A 477 27.66 -8.89 -0.45
C ALA A 477 26.98 -10.19 0.05
N LEU A 478 26.27 -10.10 1.17
CA LEU A 478 25.55 -11.24 1.74
C LEU A 478 24.33 -11.66 0.91
N ASN A 479 23.66 -10.71 0.25
CA ASN A 479 22.55 -11.03 -0.66
C ASN A 479 23.03 -11.94 -1.80
N HIS A 480 24.17 -11.65 -2.43
CA HIS A 480 24.76 -12.54 -3.43
C HIS A 480 25.05 -13.94 -2.87
N LEU A 481 25.55 -14.04 -1.65
CA LEU A 481 25.81 -15.33 -1.02
C LEU A 481 24.52 -16.10 -0.71
N VAL A 482 23.49 -15.43 -0.18
CA VAL A 482 22.19 -16.07 0.13
C VAL A 482 21.52 -16.56 -1.16
N PHE A 483 21.62 -15.83 -2.27
CA PHE A 483 21.09 -16.29 -3.55
C PHE A 483 21.90 -17.45 -4.15
N ALA A 484 23.22 -17.44 -3.98
CA ALA A 484 24.08 -18.56 -4.40
C ALA A 484 23.91 -19.80 -3.53
N GLN A 485 23.65 -19.63 -2.25
CA GLN A 485 23.58 -20.71 -1.24
C GLN A 485 22.41 -20.47 -0.28
N PRO A 486 21.15 -20.70 -0.71
CA PRO A 486 19.95 -20.38 0.09
C PRO A 486 19.84 -21.21 1.39
N ASP A 487 20.56 -22.33 1.49
CA ASP A 487 20.61 -23.16 2.69
C ASP A 487 21.74 -22.75 3.67
N ASN A 488 22.50 -21.70 3.38
CA ASN A 488 23.59 -21.21 4.23
C ASN A 488 23.03 -20.37 5.39
N GLU A 489 22.67 -21.03 6.50
CA GLU A 489 22.06 -20.39 7.67
C GLU A 489 22.95 -19.29 8.28
N THR A 490 24.29 -19.44 8.24
CA THR A 490 25.21 -18.40 8.75
C THR A 490 25.13 -17.12 7.91
N ALA A 491 25.00 -17.25 6.59
CA ALA A 491 24.84 -16.12 5.70
C ALA A 491 23.47 -15.44 5.90
N LYS A 492 22.39 -16.22 6.02
CA LYS A 492 21.05 -15.71 6.27
C LYS A 492 20.96 -14.96 7.60
N GLU A 493 21.51 -15.52 8.68
CA GLU A 493 21.51 -14.85 9.99
C GLU A 493 22.30 -13.53 9.96
N LEU A 494 23.48 -13.54 9.35
CA LEU A 494 24.28 -12.31 9.27
C LEU A 494 23.60 -11.25 8.39
N LEU A 495 22.98 -11.65 7.27
CA LEU A 495 22.18 -10.73 6.43
C LEU A 495 20.99 -10.17 7.22
N ALA A 496 20.30 -11.01 7.98
CA ALA A 496 19.20 -10.59 8.82
C ALA A 496 19.65 -9.60 9.92
N ASP A 497 20.84 -9.79 10.51
CA ASP A 497 21.42 -8.85 11.45
C ASP A 497 21.72 -7.49 10.78
N VAL A 498 22.31 -7.51 9.60
CA VAL A 498 22.59 -6.31 8.80
C VAL A 498 21.30 -5.55 8.46
N LEU A 499 20.28 -6.24 7.92
CA LEU A 499 19.00 -5.63 7.58
C LEU A 499 18.30 -5.06 8.82
N THR A 500 18.46 -5.70 9.98
CA THR A 500 17.90 -5.19 11.25
C THR A 500 18.52 -3.83 11.60
N GLN A 501 19.83 -3.65 11.49
CA GLN A 501 20.49 -2.36 11.75
C GLN A 501 20.05 -1.29 10.74
N MET A 502 19.97 -1.63 9.45
CA MET A 502 19.46 -0.73 8.42
C MET A 502 18.01 -0.30 8.68
N GLY A 503 17.16 -1.21 9.14
CA GLY A 503 15.79 -0.91 9.56
C GLY A 503 15.72 0.04 10.75
N TYR A 504 16.59 -0.12 11.74
CA TYR A 504 16.64 0.74 12.92
C TYR A 504 17.12 2.18 12.60
N GLN A 505 17.99 2.34 11.60
CA GLN A 505 18.45 3.66 11.14
C GLN A 505 17.44 4.37 10.24
N SER A 506 16.51 3.65 9.62
CA SER A 506 15.62 4.20 8.60
C SER A 506 14.67 5.26 9.17
N GLU A 507 14.74 6.49 8.63
CA GLU A 507 13.72 7.53 8.82
C GLU A 507 12.43 7.23 8.05
N ASN A 508 12.54 6.46 6.96
CA ASN A 508 11.42 6.05 6.12
C ASN A 508 10.71 4.83 6.72
N GLY A 509 9.41 4.96 7.03
CA GLY A 509 8.61 3.88 7.60
C GLY A 509 8.56 2.63 6.71
N PRO A 510 8.22 2.74 5.41
CA PRO A 510 8.29 1.63 4.47
C PRO A 510 9.67 0.96 4.39
N TRP A 511 10.78 1.72 4.33
CA TRP A 511 12.12 1.13 4.31
C TRP A 511 12.41 0.34 5.58
N ARG A 512 12.10 0.92 6.75
CA ARG A 512 12.19 0.21 8.03
C ARG A 512 11.43 -1.11 7.98
N ASN A 513 10.19 -1.05 7.53
CA ASN A 513 9.32 -2.23 7.45
C ASN A 513 9.86 -3.27 6.45
N PHE A 514 10.39 -2.85 5.28
CA PHE A 514 11.03 -3.75 4.32
C PHE A 514 12.25 -4.45 4.91
N TYR A 515 13.18 -3.73 5.50
CA TYR A 515 14.38 -4.31 6.09
C TYR A 515 14.04 -5.29 7.23
N LEU A 516 13.17 -4.90 8.14
CA LEU A 516 12.80 -5.75 9.29
C LEU A 516 11.97 -6.98 8.87
N THR A 517 11.11 -6.85 7.86
CA THR A 517 10.36 -8.00 7.33
C THR A 517 11.30 -8.95 6.60
N GLY A 518 12.24 -8.44 5.80
CA GLY A 518 13.28 -9.24 5.16
C GLY A 518 14.14 -9.99 6.18
N ALA A 519 14.58 -9.32 7.25
CA ALA A 519 15.30 -9.96 8.35
C ALA A 519 14.49 -11.08 9.03
N LYS A 520 13.18 -10.84 9.24
CA LYS A 520 12.28 -11.86 9.80
C LYS A 520 12.15 -13.07 8.87
N GLU A 521 11.98 -12.86 7.58
CA GLU A 521 11.82 -13.97 6.62
C GLU A 521 13.11 -14.76 6.40
N LEU A 522 14.28 -14.12 6.42
CA LEU A 522 15.56 -14.84 6.42
C LEU A 522 15.70 -15.81 7.59
N ARG A 523 15.19 -15.45 8.79
CA ARG A 523 15.24 -16.29 9.99
C ARG A 523 14.15 -17.34 10.06
N ASN A 524 12.94 -17.02 9.61
CA ASN A 524 11.74 -17.83 9.90
C ASN A 524 11.02 -18.34 8.65
N GLY A 525 11.49 -17.99 7.46
CA GLY A 525 10.75 -18.20 6.21
C GLY A 525 9.55 -17.27 6.07
N VAL A 526 8.81 -17.45 5.00
CA VAL A 526 7.61 -16.66 4.70
C VAL A 526 6.51 -16.98 5.71
N ALA A 527 6.06 -15.97 6.42
CA ALA A 527 5.01 -16.13 7.43
C ALA A 527 3.62 -16.16 6.78
N ALA A 528 2.76 -17.08 7.22
CA ALA A 528 1.33 -16.96 7.02
C ALA A 528 0.81 -15.78 7.87
N GLY A 529 0.07 -14.85 7.26
CA GLY A 529 -0.47 -13.70 7.97
C GLY A 529 -1.68 -13.13 7.26
N MET A 530 -2.57 -12.46 8.03
CA MET A 530 -3.68 -11.69 7.46
C MET A 530 -3.10 -10.48 6.71
N MET A 531 -3.52 -10.35 5.47
CA MET A 531 -3.16 -9.26 4.58
C MET A 531 -4.42 -8.56 4.09
N PRO A 532 -4.38 -7.25 3.82
CA PRO A 532 -5.47 -6.61 3.10
C PRO A 532 -5.74 -7.38 1.82
N ASN A 533 -6.95 -7.93 1.68
CA ASN A 533 -7.33 -8.65 0.48
C ASN A 533 -7.94 -7.67 -0.52
N THR A 534 -7.11 -7.04 -1.33
CA THR A 534 -7.56 -6.13 -2.41
C THR A 534 -8.38 -6.87 -3.49
N ARG A 535 -8.40 -8.21 -3.46
CA ARG A 535 -9.29 -9.06 -4.27
C ARG A 535 -10.52 -9.49 -3.47
N SER A 536 -11.13 -8.57 -2.74
CA SER A 536 -12.38 -8.86 -2.02
C SER A 536 -13.48 -9.31 -2.99
N THR A 537 -14.47 -10.02 -2.44
CA THR A 537 -15.67 -10.43 -3.18
C THR A 537 -16.29 -9.29 -3.97
N ASP A 538 -16.30 -8.11 -3.38
CA ASP A 538 -16.91 -6.92 -3.97
C ASP A 538 -16.10 -6.37 -5.15
N ILE A 539 -14.80 -6.30 -5.02
CA ILE A 539 -13.89 -5.87 -6.11
C ILE A 539 -13.99 -6.83 -7.30
N ILE A 540 -14.00 -8.15 -7.07
CA ILE A 540 -14.12 -9.14 -8.15
C ILE A 540 -15.46 -8.99 -8.90
N ARG A 541 -16.57 -8.80 -8.19
CA ARG A 541 -17.89 -8.60 -8.79
C ARG A 541 -18.02 -7.27 -9.54
N SER A 542 -17.25 -6.29 -9.13
CA SER A 542 -17.25 -4.93 -9.71
C SER A 542 -16.32 -4.78 -10.92
N LEU A 543 -15.58 -5.85 -11.28
CA LEU A 543 -14.63 -5.83 -12.40
C LEU A 543 -15.34 -5.61 -13.74
N PRO A 544 -14.98 -4.55 -14.51
CA PRO A 544 -15.35 -4.46 -15.92
C PRO A 544 -14.86 -5.68 -16.70
N ILE A 545 -15.61 -6.12 -17.71
CA ILE A 545 -15.31 -7.36 -18.42
C ILE A 545 -13.96 -7.31 -19.15
N ASP A 546 -13.60 -6.18 -19.72
CA ASP A 546 -12.30 -5.97 -20.38
C ASP A 546 -11.13 -6.18 -19.38
N LYS A 547 -11.21 -5.62 -18.17
CA LYS A 547 -10.20 -5.82 -17.11
C LYS A 547 -10.13 -7.27 -16.63
N TYR A 548 -11.30 -7.94 -16.57
CA TYR A 548 -11.33 -9.37 -16.27
C TYR A 548 -10.62 -10.19 -17.34
N LEU A 549 -10.83 -9.88 -18.62
CA LEU A 549 -10.19 -10.57 -19.74
C LEU A 549 -8.68 -10.28 -19.82
N ASP A 550 -8.26 -9.04 -19.58
CA ASP A 550 -6.84 -8.69 -19.43
C ASP A 550 -6.17 -9.51 -18.31
N TYR A 551 -6.85 -9.66 -17.17
CA TYR A 551 -6.35 -10.50 -16.08
C TYR A 551 -6.31 -11.99 -16.44
N LEU A 552 -7.31 -12.47 -17.18
CA LEU A 552 -7.35 -13.85 -17.66
C LEU A 552 -6.16 -14.13 -18.61
N ALA A 553 -5.85 -13.18 -19.50
CA ALA A 553 -4.68 -13.26 -20.38
C ALA A 553 -3.36 -13.33 -19.59
N VAL A 554 -3.21 -12.55 -18.51
CA VAL A 554 -2.03 -12.63 -17.64
C VAL A 554 -1.92 -14.00 -16.94
N ARG A 555 -3.03 -14.69 -16.70
CA ARG A 555 -3.04 -16.02 -16.08
C ARG A 555 -2.73 -17.18 -17.04
N LEU A 556 -2.72 -16.94 -18.33
CA LEU A 556 -2.37 -18.00 -19.29
C LEU A 556 -0.91 -18.44 -19.09
N ASP A 557 -0.66 -19.74 -18.95
CA ASP A 557 0.69 -20.33 -19.02
C ASP A 557 1.15 -20.33 -20.48
N HIS A 558 1.71 -19.20 -20.92
CA HIS A 558 2.13 -18.96 -22.30
C HIS A 558 3.09 -20.03 -22.83
N PRO A 559 4.16 -20.45 -22.11
CA PRO A 559 5.05 -21.53 -22.52
C PRO A 559 4.32 -22.86 -22.70
N LYS A 560 3.37 -23.20 -21.83
CA LYS A 560 2.60 -24.45 -21.91
C LYS A 560 1.64 -24.42 -23.10
N ALA A 561 0.94 -23.31 -23.33
CA ALA A 561 0.07 -23.11 -24.48
C ALA A 561 0.86 -23.18 -25.80
N ALA A 562 1.99 -22.49 -25.89
CA ALA A 562 2.87 -22.52 -27.08
C ALA A 562 3.44 -23.92 -27.33
N LYS A 563 3.91 -24.64 -26.31
CA LYS A 563 4.46 -26.00 -26.44
C LYS A 563 3.39 -27.00 -26.89
N ALA A 564 2.16 -26.82 -26.49
CA ALA A 564 1.04 -27.67 -26.90
C ALA A 564 0.49 -27.27 -28.29
N ASN A 565 1.03 -26.23 -28.94
CA ASN A 565 0.51 -25.64 -30.18
C ASN A 565 -1.02 -25.41 -30.12
N VAL A 566 -1.46 -24.81 -29.03
CA VAL A 566 -2.89 -24.50 -28.87
C VAL A 566 -3.30 -23.47 -29.90
N ASP A 567 -4.36 -23.77 -30.63
CA ASP A 567 -5.04 -22.90 -31.60
C ASP A 567 -6.53 -23.13 -31.32
N LEU A 568 -7.19 -22.16 -30.67
CA LEU A 568 -8.47 -22.35 -30.04
C LEU A 568 -9.29 -21.06 -30.04
N ASP A 569 -10.49 -21.11 -30.62
CA ASP A 569 -11.47 -20.04 -30.59
C ASP A 569 -12.67 -20.42 -29.72
N LEU A 570 -13.01 -19.57 -28.78
CA LEU A 570 -14.13 -19.75 -27.88
C LEU A 570 -15.09 -18.57 -27.93
N ASN A 571 -16.35 -18.83 -28.09
CA ASN A 571 -17.42 -17.86 -27.84
C ASN A 571 -17.87 -17.93 -26.38
N ILE A 572 -17.98 -16.79 -25.73
CA ILE A 572 -18.53 -16.71 -24.37
C ILE A 572 -19.77 -15.80 -24.40
N VAL A 573 -20.85 -16.27 -23.79
CA VAL A 573 -22.12 -15.56 -23.67
C VAL A 573 -22.47 -15.44 -22.19
N MET A 574 -22.73 -14.21 -21.72
CA MET A 574 -23.13 -13.90 -20.35
C MET A 574 -24.53 -13.25 -20.36
N PRO A 575 -25.62 -14.03 -20.26
CA PRO A 575 -26.98 -13.53 -20.41
C PRO A 575 -27.41 -12.51 -19.34
N ASP A 576 -26.96 -12.71 -18.09
CA ASP A 576 -27.34 -11.87 -16.94
C ASP A 576 -26.81 -10.42 -17.01
N VAL A 577 -25.80 -10.17 -17.83
CA VAL A 577 -25.18 -8.85 -18.05
C VAL A 577 -25.19 -8.41 -19.53
N ASP A 578 -25.97 -9.13 -20.38
CA ASP A 578 -26.08 -8.87 -21.83
C ASP A 578 -24.72 -8.69 -22.52
N THR A 579 -23.76 -9.53 -22.16
CA THR A 579 -22.39 -9.43 -22.68
C THR A 579 -22.00 -10.71 -23.42
N ARG A 580 -21.28 -10.55 -24.52
CA ARG A 580 -20.69 -11.63 -25.31
C ARG A 580 -19.32 -11.22 -25.80
N PHE A 581 -18.42 -12.19 -25.95
CA PHE A 581 -17.08 -11.97 -26.48
C PHE A 581 -16.49 -13.25 -27.05
N THR A 582 -15.46 -13.11 -27.85
CA THR A 582 -14.63 -14.22 -28.33
C THR A 582 -13.31 -14.24 -27.55
N LEU A 583 -12.77 -15.44 -27.32
CA LEU A 583 -11.40 -15.66 -26.88
C LEU A 583 -10.67 -16.40 -28.00
N ASP A 584 -9.55 -15.85 -28.43
CA ASP A 584 -8.61 -16.44 -29.39
C ASP A 584 -7.31 -16.78 -28.65
N VAL A 585 -6.96 -18.06 -28.59
CA VAL A 585 -5.74 -18.58 -27.96
C VAL A 585 -4.86 -19.18 -29.02
N ALA A 586 -3.98 -18.39 -29.59
CA ALA A 586 -3.04 -18.83 -30.61
C ALA A 586 -1.63 -18.30 -30.31
N ASN A 587 -0.58 -18.98 -30.82
CA ASN A 587 0.82 -18.59 -30.61
C ASN A 587 1.24 -18.47 -29.13
N GLY A 588 0.53 -19.15 -28.24
CA GLY A 588 0.75 -19.11 -26.81
C GLY A 588 0.25 -17.82 -26.12
N VAL A 589 -0.62 -17.02 -26.74
CA VAL A 589 -1.23 -15.81 -26.17
C VAL A 589 -2.75 -15.89 -26.24
N LEU A 590 -3.42 -15.14 -25.36
CA LEU A 590 -4.87 -14.98 -25.37
C LEU A 590 -5.21 -13.55 -25.84
N ASN A 591 -6.01 -13.46 -26.89
CA ASN A 591 -6.66 -12.25 -27.33
C ASN A 591 -8.18 -12.35 -27.14
N TYR A 592 -8.88 -11.22 -27.25
CA TYR A 592 -10.36 -11.22 -27.12
C TYR A 592 -10.99 -10.08 -27.89
N ASP A 593 -12.24 -10.28 -28.33
CA ASP A 593 -13.07 -9.26 -28.94
C ASP A 593 -14.43 -9.18 -28.24
N ILE A 594 -14.70 -8.08 -27.52
CA ILE A 594 -15.98 -7.84 -26.84
C ILE A 594 -17.05 -7.43 -27.84
N GLY A 595 -18.26 -8.01 -27.68
CA GLY A 595 -19.41 -7.74 -28.55
C GLY A 595 -19.43 -8.57 -29.84
N LYS A 596 -18.42 -9.41 -30.07
CA LYS A 596 -18.34 -10.31 -31.24
C LYS A 596 -18.58 -11.78 -30.86
N GLN A 597 -18.93 -12.55 -31.87
CA GLN A 597 -18.99 -13.99 -31.84
C GLN A 597 -18.37 -14.50 -33.14
N ASP A 598 -17.69 -15.64 -33.09
CA ASP A 598 -17.11 -16.33 -34.24
C ASP A 598 -18.02 -17.50 -34.64
N ASP A 599 -18.43 -17.53 -35.90
CA ASP A 599 -19.32 -18.58 -36.43
C ASP A 599 -18.57 -19.94 -36.54
N ASP A 600 -17.23 -19.93 -36.60
CA ASP A 600 -16.36 -21.09 -36.71
C ASP A 600 -15.69 -21.48 -35.39
N ALA A 601 -16.09 -20.87 -34.24
CA ALA A 601 -15.51 -21.16 -32.93
C ALA A 601 -15.60 -22.64 -32.55
N ASP A 602 -14.56 -23.18 -31.90
CA ASP A 602 -14.51 -24.56 -31.41
C ASP A 602 -15.62 -24.86 -30.42
N ALA A 603 -15.94 -23.91 -29.55
CA ALA A 603 -17.03 -24.01 -28.61
C ALA A 603 -17.69 -22.66 -28.28
N THR A 604 -18.98 -22.72 -27.96
CA THR A 604 -19.74 -21.61 -27.36
C THR A 604 -20.09 -21.97 -25.92
N VAL A 605 -19.65 -21.14 -24.96
CA VAL A 605 -19.89 -21.31 -23.53
C VAL A 605 -20.87 -20.25 -23.06
N THR A 606 -22.04 -20.68 -22.58
CA THR A 606 -23.02 -19.82 -21.92
C THR A 606 -22.90 -19.95 -20.40
N ILE A 607 -22.59 -18.85 -19.74
CA ILE A 607 -22.38 -18.77 -18.30
C ILE A 607 -22.80 -17.40 -17.78
N ASP A 608 -23.61 -17.35 -16.73
CA ASP A 608 -23.92 -16.08 -16.07
C ASP A 608 -22.66 -15.49 -15.38
N ARG A 609 -22.52 -14.16 -15.44
CA ARG A 609 -21.45 -13.44 -14.75
C ARG A 609 -21.44 -13.78 -13.25
N ALA A 610 -22.59 -13.87 -12.62
CA ALA A 610 -22.71 -14.24 -11.21
C ALA A 610 -22.14 -15.64 -10.90
N VAL A 611 -22.27 -16.59 -11.81
CA VAL A 611 -21.70 -17.95 -11.68
C VAL A 611 -20.18 -17.91 -11.83
N LEU A 612 -19.68 -17.16 -12.81
CA LEU A 612 -18.24 -16.97 -13.01
C LEU A 612 -17.58 -16.30 -11.80
N ASP A 613 -18.20 -15.26 -11.24
CA ASP A 613 -17.73 -14.59 -10.03
C ASP A 613 -17.67 -15.54 -8.82
N ALA A 614 -18.70 -16.38 -8.63
CA ALA A 614 -18.69 -17.40 -7.57
C ALA A 614 -17.55 -18.42 -7.73
N ILE A 615 -17.21 -18.79 -8.98
CA ILE A 615 -16.07 -19.66 -9.28
C ILE A 615 -14.74 -18.96 -8.98
N ASN A 616 -14.56 -17.71 -9.39
CA ASN A 616 -13.36 -16.92 -9.11
C ASN A 616 -13.14 -16.72 -7.61
N LEU A 617 -14.21 -16.60 -6.84
CA LEU A 617 -14.21 -16.49 -5.38
C LEU A 617 -14.04 -17.84 -4.67
N LYS A 618 -13.89 -18.95 -5.41
CA LYS A 618 -13.79 -20.31 -4.86
C LYS A 618 -15.00 -20.73 -4.02
N GLN A 619 -16.14 -20.07 -4.20
CA GLN A 619 -17.43 -20.43 -3.60
C GLN A 619 -18.07 -21.63 -4.31
N ARG A 620 -17.61 -21.90 -5.54
CA ARG A 620 -18.08 -22.95 -6.43
C ARG A 620 -16.97 -23.36 -7.40
N THR A 621 -17.01 -24.56 -7.92
CA THR A 621 -16.09 -25.05 -8.96
C THR A 621 -16.77 -25.13 -10.33
N PHE A 622 -16.01 -25.08 -11.44
CA PHE A 622 -16.53 -25.29 -12.79
C PHE A 622 -17.29 -26.62 -12.92
N PRO A 623 -16.76 -27.78 -12.43
CA PRO A 623 -17.51 -29.04 -12.49
C PRO A 623 -18.86 -29.02 -11.74
N GLU A 624 -18.92 -28.33 -10.60
CA GLU A 624 -20.19 -28.19 -9.84
C GLU A 624 -21.19 -27.33 -10.61
N ALA A 625 -20.76 -26.23 -11.23
CA ALA A 625 -21.61 -25.36 -12.04
C ALA A 625 -22.12 -26.08 -13.30
N MET A 626 -21.26 -26.81 -14.01
CA MET A 626 -21.64 -27.64 -15.16
C MET A 626 -22.68 -28.71 -14.76
N LYS A 627 -22.44 -29.40 -13.65
CA LYS A 627 -23.38 -30.44 -13.16
C LYS A 627 -24.76 -29.87 -12.78
N ALA A 628 -24.79 -28.63 -12.33
CA ALA A 628 -26.06 -27.95 -11.98
C ALA A 628 -26.77 -27.38 -13.21
N GLY A 629 -26.13 -27.34 -14.39
CA GLY A 629 -26.70 -26.76 -15.61
C GLY A 629 -26.56 -25.23 -15.68
N ASP A 630 -25.69 -24.65 -14.87
CA ASP A 630 -25.44 -23.19 -14.87
C ASP A 630 -24.31 -22.79 -15.86
N ILE A 631 -23.72 -23.79 -16.52
CA ILE A 631 -22.79 -23.63 -17.65
C ILE A 631 -23.25 -24.56 -18.75
N GLU A 632 -23.58 -24.01 -19.90
CA GLU A 632 -23.90 -24.74 -21.11
C GLU A 632 -22.74 -24.60 -22.10
N ILE A 633 -22.36 -25.71 -22.73
CA ILE A 633 -21.26 -25.72 -23.72
C ILE A 633 -21.81 -26.37 -25.00
N GLU A 634 -21.83 -25.62 -26.08
CA GLU A 634 -22.12 -26.08 -27.43
C GLU A 634 -20.77 -26.21 -28.20
N GLY A 635 -20.58 -27.29 -28.94
CA GLY A 635 -19.33 -27.57 -29.66
C GLY A 635 -18.36 -28.46 -28.88
N ASP A 636 -17.04 -28.17 -28.97
CA ASP A 636 -15.98 -28.97 -28.36
C ASP A 636 -15.78 -28.64 -26.88
N GLN A 637 -16.38 -29.43 -26.00
CA GLN A 637 -16.20 -29.30 -24.55
C GLN A 637 -14.75 -29.56 -24.11
N GLU A 638 -13.99 -30.41 -24.79
CA GLU A 638 -12.59 -30.69 -24.43
C GLU A 638 -11.71 -29.48 -24.71
N ALA A 639 -12.01 -28.71 -25.74
CA ALA A 639 -11.36 -27.45 -26.07
C ALA A 639 -11.48 -26.45 -24.90
N PHE A 640 -12.69 -26.21 -24.40
CA PHE A 640 -12.89 -25.33 -23.24
C PHE A 640 -12.19 -25.84 -21.96
N MET A 641 -12.26 -27.14 -21.67
CA MET A 641 -11.57 -27.73 -20.51
C MET A 641 -10.05 -27.65 -20.64
N SER A 642 -9.51 -27.79 -21.85
CA SER A 642 -8.09 -27.56 -22.16
C SER A 642 -7.68 -26.14 -21.85
N PHE A 643 -8.46 -25.16 -22.30
CA PHE A 643 -8.20 -23.74 -21.99
C PHE A 643 -8.13 -23.48 -20.48
N LEU A 644 -9.09 -23.98 -19.71
CA LEU A 644 -9.06 -23.82 -18.25
C LEU A 644 -7.81 -24.45 -17.61
N GLY A 645 -7.33 -25.55 -18.20
CA GLY A 645 -6.09 -26.24 -17.77
C GLY A 645 -4.80 -25.49 -18.08
N LEU A 646 -4.87 -24.41 -18.88
CA LEU A 646 -3.72 -23.54 -19.19
C LEU A 646 -3.64 -22.32 -18.25
N LEU A 647 -4.60 -22.10 -17.37
CA LEU A 647 -4.63 -20.94 -16.51
C LEU A 647 -3.86 -21.20 -15.21
N ASP A 648 -2.84 -20.38 -14.95
CA ASP A 648 -2.08 -20.41 -13.71
C ASP A 648 -2.85 -19.84 -12.51
N SER A 649 -2.41 -20.27 -11.33
CA SER A 649 -2.78 -19.67 -10.04
C SER A 649 -1.51 -19.14 -9.38
N PHE A 650 -1.55 -17.89 -8.93
CA PHE A 650 -0.41 -17.26 -8.29
C PHE A 650 -0.39 -17.53 -6.79
N ASP A 651 0.77 -18.00 -6.27
CA ASP A 651 1.01 -18.12 -4.85
C ASP A 651 1.36 -16.73 -4.28
N PHE A 652 0.70 -16.36 -3.18
CA PHE A 652 1.02 -15.13 -2.45
C PHE A 652 2.36 -15.27 -1.69
N GLY A 653 2.67 -16.47 -1.22
CA GLY A 653 3.81 -16.76 -0.35
C GLY A 653 5.15 -16.90 -1.07
N PHE A 654 5.35 -16.30 -2.25
CA PHE A 654 6.64 -16.39 -2.93
C PHE A 654 7.77 -15.67 -2.17
N ASN A 655 8.99 -16.19 -2.30
CA ASN A 655 10.17 -15.64 -1.65
C ASN A 655 10.55 -14.26 -2.23
N ILE A 656 11.12 -13.39 -1.39
CA ILE A 656 11.66 -12.07 -1.78
C ILE A 656 13.16 -11.99 -1.45
N VAL A 657 13.57 -12.51 -0.29
CA VAL A 657 14.94 -12.40 0.21
C VAL A 657 15.79 -13.65 0.00
N THR A 658 15.21 -14.65 -0.66
CA THR A 658 15.88 -15.89 -1.11
C THR A 658 15.36 -16.24 -2.50
N PRO A 659 16.07 -17.11 -3.26
CA PRO A 659 15.59 -17.60 -4.56
C PRO A 659 14.24 -18.27 -4.50
#